data_385a2b73c9defddb96a923d3564d747d
#
_entry.id   385a2b73c9defddb96a923d3564d747d
#
_cell.length_a   1.000
_cell.length_b   1.000
_cell.length_c   1.000
_cell.angle_alpha   90.00
_cell.angle_beta   90.00
_cell.angle_gamma   90.00
#
_symmetry.space_group_name_H-M   'P 1'
#
loop_
_entity.id
_entity.type
_entity.pdbx_description
1 polymer ?
#
loop_
_entity_poly.entity_id
_entity_poly.type
_entity_poly.pdbx_seq_one_letter_code
_entity_poly.pdbx_strand_id
1 'polypeptide(L)'
;MMIIANKQVEIYPSFFAANSESIMRSLFKQFFDNDISRRDFGTKLLALGFSQIAVNTFLSAAVQAREVLPDEGIRIEGTGAEILAETLRAAEVEYVFGTSSTGMSPFFDALTLKDDIKFISAIAESQATSMAHGYELVTGKTAVLFIPGVAIPSAMNNLYNAWKDRSSIAVLSDGSSSNFAGRNGFQQLDDWLDPMTVFTKWRWQVDNDRQISEMVRRTIKLAETPPGGPVYLRFPGSILKKPKIKQTIYPQSQFKIPMGLHPKPELIEATAKALLEAQKPLMILGHEVTRAKANKEVVELADLLGIRMAQGYSVYGDVPFKHPLFCGFYGMGIPRGLSKTDVFLNLGAPMPDPTIFTAPIPSKAKVIHARIEFDDIANSHPTDIAIAAGMKETVIAIKESVQSLATMNRIKALREDRMQASIEINAKFEARKEQRAKETWNSSPLSWERASYEIDRNLDDHAIVVAELDTRKPFEWMNLGPEEKWLVGGTTGFALGWGIGASLGAKIAEPNRQVACLVGDGAMLFGQIESLWSASRYDIPVIIIVCNNMSYDFERNRIIQASPLAAMKETRDMWRDISCYLGNPEVEFVGLANSFDIQGKQANTPEELIQCLQQAKDVTVNGRPFLIDLRLMQLDLRGLETQQTWHPDISIAAKRTKKV
;
A
#
# COMPACT_ATOMS: atom_id res chain seq x y z
N MET A 1 26.17 -0.90 -11.54
CA MET A 1 27.24 -1.92 -11.44
C MET A 1 27.73 -2.16 -10.02
N MET A 2 27.59 -1.23 -9.09
CA MET A 2 27.85 -1.44 -7.65
C MET A 2 26.73 -2.16 -6.88
N ILE A 3 25.56 -2.33 -7.47
CA ILE A 3 24.37 -2.89 -6.78
C ILE A 3 24.30 -4.43 -6.80
N ILE A 4 25.08 -5.09 -7.65
CA ILE A 4 25.10 -6.58 -7.69
C ILE A 4 26.03 -7.19 -6.62
N ALA A 5 26.87 -6.40 -5.96
CA ALA A 5 27.80 -6.87 -4.94
C ALA A 5 27.17 -7.01 -3.52
N ASN A 6 25.92 -6.66 -3.32
CA ASN A 6 25.31 -6.59 -1.98
C ASN A 6 24.44 -7.81 -1.60
N LYS A 7 24.65 -8.96 -2.22
CA LYS A 7 24.16 -10.24 -1.66
C LYS A 7 25.33 -11.05 -1.13
N GLN A 8 25.59 -10.85 0.16
CA GLN A 8 26.36 -11.72 1.05
C GLN A 8 27.73 -12.22 0.51
N VAL A 9 28.71 -11.33 0.52
CA VAL A 9 30.10 -11.75 0.78
C VAL A 9 30.57 -10.91 1.97
N GLU A 10 30.66 -11.48 3.15
CA GLU A 10 31.41 -10.90 4.25
C GLU A 10 32.89 -10.83 3.81
N ILE A 11 33.29 -9.68 3.32
CA ILE A 11 34.69 -9.37 3.05
C ILE A 11 35.24 -8.80 4.35
N TYR A 12 36.11 -9.59 5.04
CA TYR A 12 36.87 -9.13 6.20
C TYR A 12 37.63 -7.83 5.85
N PRO A 13 37.44 -6.73 6.59
CA PRO A 13 37.97 -5.41 6.19
C PRO A 13 39.47 -5.20 6.43
N SER A 14 40.25 -6.20 6.88
CA SER A 14 41.58 -5.98 7.45
C SER A 14 42.76 -6.25 6.50
N PHE A 15 42.55 -6.51 5.20
CA PHE A 15 43.68 -6.88 4.33
C PHE A 15 43.82 -6.14 2.98
N PHE A 16 43.02 -5.07 2.72
CA PHE A 16 43.14 -4.36 1.43
C PHE A 16 43.66 -2.93 1.62
N ALA A 17 44.94 -2.72 1.31
CA ALA A 17 45.50 -1.38 1.14
C ALA A 17 44.90 -0.69 -0.09
N ALA A 18 44.83 0.65 -0.12
CA ALA A 18 44.25 1.49 -1.17
C ALA A 18 44.68 1.15 -2.62
N ASN A 19 45.80 0.46 -2.82
CA ASN A 19 46.28 0.01 -4.13
C ASN A 19 45.47 -1.16 -4.73
N SER A 20 44.83 -1.99 -3.91
CA SER A 20 44.12 -3.17 -4.40
C SER A 20 42.77 -2.81 -5.07
N GLU A 21 42.11 -1.76 -4.63
CA GLU A 21 40.85 -1.30 -5.23
C GLU A 21 41.09 -0.73 -6.66
N SER A 22 42.17 0.00 -6.86
CA SER A 22 42.58 0.52 -8.16
C SER A 22 42.94 -0.61 -9.14
N ILE A 23 43.65 -1.63 -8.66
CA ILE A 23 44.01 -2.82 -9.46
C ILE A 23 42.75 -3.62 -9.83
N MET A 24 41.83 -3.81 -8.90
CA MET A 24 40.56 -4.50 -9.17
C MET A 24 39.72 -3.75 -10.21
N ARG A 25 39.53 -2.44 -10.06
CA ARG A 25 38.80 -1.62 -11.03
C ARG A 25 39.42 -1.71 -12.43
N SER A 26 40.75 -1.66 -12.52
CA SER A 26 41.47 -1.83 -13.79
C SER A 26 41.25 -3.22 -14.38
N LEU A 27 41.31 -4.26 -13.57
CA LEU A 27 41.11 -5.65 -13.97
C LEU A 27 39.68 -5.90 -14.50
N PHE A 28 38.66 -5.38 -13.82
CA PHE A 28 37.28 -5.44 -14.29
C PHE A 28 37.12 -4.67 -15.60
N LYS A 29 37.71 -3.48 -15.73
CA LYS A 29 37.68 -2.71 -16.96
C LYS A 29 38.27 -3.50 -18.14
N GLN A 30 39.45 -4.05 -17.98
CA GLN A 30 40.12 -4.88 -19.02
C GLN A 30 39.25 -6.08 -19.43
N PHE A 31 38.56 -6.70 -18.45
CA PHE A 31 37.68 -7.82 -18.75
C PHE A 31 36.43 -7.39 -19.53
N PHE A 32 35.78 -6.27 -19.16
CA PHE A 32 34.61 -5.76 -19.85
C PHE A 32 34.93 -5.16 -21.22
N ASP A 33 36.13 -4.57 -21.39
CA ASP A 33 36.62 -4.04 -22.66
C ASP A 33 37.13 -5.17 -23.62
N ASN A 34 37.04 -6.46 -23.21
CA ASN A 34 37.53 -7.63 -23.93
C ASN A 34 39.05 -7.71 -24.07
N ASP A 35 39.81 -6.94 -23.29
CA ASP A 35 41.28 -6.92 -23.36
C ASP A 35 41.88 -8.17 -22.70
N ILE A 36 41.17 -8.87 -21.85
CA ILE A 36 41.58 -10.11 -21.23
C ILE A 36 40.50 -11.19 -21.29
N SER A 37 40.93 -12.44 -21.42
CA SER A 37 40.03 -13.61 -21.45
C SER A 37 39.41 -13.90 -20.08
N ARG A 38 38.27 -14.66 -20.09
CA ARG A 38 37.63 -15.17 -18.85
C ARG A 38 38.62 -15.96 -17.97
N ARG A 39 39.50 -16.74 -18.61
CA ARG A 39 40.50 -17.55 -17.91
C ARG A 39 41.56 -16.66 -17.26
N ASP A 40 42.06 -15.65 -18.00
CA ASP A 40 43.05 -14.71 -17.46
C ASP A 40 42.50 -13.84 -16.36
N PHE A 41 41.25 -13.39 -16.48
CA PHE A 41 40.53 -12.66 -15.43
C PHE A 41 40.43 -13.48 -14.15
N GLY A 42 39.98 -14.75 -14.25
CA GLY A 42 39.91 -15.67 -13.10
C GLY A 42 41.27 -15.93 -12.47
N THR A 43 42.33 -16.15 -13.30
CA THR A 43 43.68 -16.37 -12.81
C THR A 43 44.24 -15.15 -12.06
N LYS A 44 43.97 -13.94 -12.56
CA LYS A 44 44.41 -12.69 -11.91
C LYS A 44 43.66 -12.44 -10.59
N LEU A 45 42.36 -12.80 -10.50
CA LEU A 45 41.59 -12.74 -9.24
C LEU A 45 42.15 -13.72 -8.18
N LEU A 46 42.50 -14.95 -8.61
CA LEU A 46 43.16 -15.92 -7.71
C LEU A 46 44.53 -15.39 -7.21
N ALA A 47 45.31 -14.76 -8.10
CA ALA A 47 46.58 -14.14 -7.75
C ALA A 47 46.43 -12.96 -6.77
N LEU A 48 45.25 -12.30 -6.75
CA LEU A 48 44.90 -11.26 -5.80
C LEU A 48 44.37 -11.83 -4.46
N GLY A 49 44.39 -13.16 -4.27
CA GLY A 49 44.00 -13.81 -3.02
C GLY A 49 42.54 -14.17 -2.87
N PHE A 50 41.75 -14.08 -3.93
CA PHE A 50 40.34 -14.53 -3.89
C PHE A 50 40.25 -16.06 -3.86
N SER A 51 39.28 -16.59 -3.11
CA SER A 51 39.01 -18.03 -3.13
C SER A 51 38.41 -18.47 -4.47
N GLN A 52 38.59 -19.75 -4.85
CA GLN A 52 38.02 -20.31 -6.07
C GLN A 52 36.51 -20.11 -6.16
N ILE A 53 35.80 -20.17 -5.02
CA ILE A 53 34.33 -19.93 -4.94
C ILE A 53 34.01 -18.47 -5.26
N ALA A 54 34.76 -17.52 -4.68
CA ALA A 54 34.59 -16.09 -4.97
C ALA A 54 34.87 -15.78 -6.44
N VAL A 55 35.95 -16.35 -7.01
CA VAL A 55 36.29 -16.20 -8.43
C VAL A 55 35.17 -16.75 -9.34
N ASN A 56 34.62 -17.92 -9.03
CA ASN A 56 33.52 -18.49 -9.81
C ASN A 56 32.25 -17.63 -9.70
N THR A 57 31.96 -17.07 -8.52
CA THR A 57 30.84 -16.14 -8.33
C THR A 57 31.02 -14.85 -9.12
N PHE A 58 32.22 -14.26 -9.10
CA PHE A 58 32.55 -13.08 -9.90
C PHE A 58 32.51 -13.37 -11.40
N LEU A 59 33.03 -14.51 -11.83
CA LEU A 59 32.97 -14.92 -13.24
C LEU A 59 31.53 -15.14 -13.70
N SER A 60 30.69 -15.73 -12.88
CA SER A 60 29.28 -15.93 -13.20
C SER A 60 28.54 -14.59 -13.28
N ALA A 61 28.75 -13.71 -12.30
CA ALA A 61 28.15 -12.38 -12.29
C ALA A 61 28.66 -11.49 -13.46
N ALA A 62 29.96 -11.59 -13.76
CA ALA A 62 30.56 -10.83 -14.87
C ALA A 62 30.11 -11.35 -16.25
N VAL A 63 29.88 -12.67 -16.37
CA VAL A 63 29.30 -13.25 -17.61
C VAL A 63 27.84 -12.84 -17.76
N GLN A 64 27.04 -12.91 -16.70
CA GLN A 64 25.68 -12.38 -16.73
C GLN A 64 25.63 -10.89 -17.09
N ALA A 65 26.54 -10.07 -16.53
CA ALA A 65 26.64 -8.65 -16.88
C ALA A 65 27.13 -8.38 -18.32
N ARG A 66 27.84 -9.34 -18.93
CA ARG A 66 28.36 -9.26 -20.31
C ARG A 66 27.36 -9.78 -21.34
N GLU A 67 26.51 -10.73 -20.96
CA GLU A 67 25.43 -11.28 -21.79
C GLU A 67 24.18 -10.39 -21.83
N VAL A 68 24.13 -9.32 -21.04
CA VAL A 68 23.13 -8.25 -21.20
C VAL A 68 23.58 -7.36 -22.39
N LEU A 69 23.62 -7.94 -23.59
CA LEU A 69 23.31 -7.17 -24.78
C LEU A 69 21.91 -6.57 -24.57
N PRO A 70 21.63 -5.32 -24.97
CA PRO A 70 20.27 -4.82 -24.95
C PRO A 70 19.43 -5.85 -25.70
N ASP A 71 18.44 -6.43 -25.01
CA ASP A 71 17.56 -7.44 -25.59
C ASP A 71 17.06 -6.94 -26.92
N GLU A 72 17.47 -7.56 -28.00
CA GLU A 72 16.92 -7.28 -29.31
C GLU A 72 15.44 -7.59 -29.21
N GLY A 73 14.58 -6.59 -29.47
CA GLY A 73 13.14 -6.79 -29.39
C GLY A 73 12.69 -7.96 -30.29
N ILE A 74 11.72 -8.71 -29.83
CA ILE A 74 11.17 -9.87 -30.53
C ILE A 74 10.20 -9.39 -31.61
N ARG A 75 10.42 -9.77 -32.87
CA ARG A 75 9.48 -9.49 -33.97
C ARG A 75 8.35 -10.49 -33.97
N ILE A 76 7.13 -9.99 -33.91
CA ILE A 76 5.90 -10.78 -33.88
C ILE A 76 4.97 -10.35 -35.02
N GLU A 77 4.30 -11.32 -35.61
CA GLU A 77 3.17 -11.12 -36.50
C GLU A 77 1.95 -11.84 -35.90
N GLY A 78 0.87 -11.09 -35.65
CA GLY A 78 -0.34 -11.64 -35.02
C GLY A 78 -1.53 -10.70 -35.12
N THR A 79 -2.59 -11.03 -34.40
CA THR A 79 -3.72 -10.13 -34.17
C THR A 79 -3.35 -9.02 -33.19
N GLY A 80 -4.16 -7.96 -33.13
CA GLY A 80 -3.94 -6.89 -32.15
C GLY A 80 -3.94 -7.39 -30.71
N ALA A 81 -4.77 -8.37 -30.42
CA ALA A 81 -4.85 -8.99 -29.10
C ALA A 81 -3.61 -9.87 -28.76
N GLU A 82 -3.06 -10.57 -29.76
CA GLU A 82 -1.79 -11.30 -29.57
C GLU A 82 -0.63 -10.35 -29.34
N ILE A 83 -0.57 -9.22 -30.05
CA ILE A 83 0.43 -8.16 -29.80
C ILE A 83 0.28 -7.58 -28.39
N LEU A 84 -0.95 -7.33 -27.93
CA LEU A 84 -1.23 -6.91 -26.57
C LEU A 84 -0.72 -7.95 -25.56
N ALA A 85 -1.09 -9.23 -25.70
CA ALA A 85 -0.68 -10.30 -24.79
C ALA A 85 0.85 -10.45 -24.74
N GLU A 86 1.53 -10.44 -25.89
CA GLU A 86 3.00 -10.52 -25.93
C GLU A 86 3.68 -9.29 -25.31
N THR A 87 3.07 -8.11 -25.41
CA THR A 87 3.60 -6.90 -24.75
C THR A 87 3.45 -7.01 -23.23
N LEU A 88 2.33 -7.55 -22.73
CA LEU A 88 2.15 -7.82 -21.30
C LEU A 88 3.15 -8.87 -20.79
N ARG A 89 3.46 -9.91 -21.57
CA ARG A 89 4.51 -10.90 -21.26
C ARG A 89 5.89 -10.24 -21.15
N ALA A 90 6.22 -9.38 -22.10
CA ALA A 90 7.48 -8.63 -22.09
C ALA A 90 7.57 -7.64 -20.90
N ALA A 91 6.45 -7.35 -20.25
CA ALA A 91 6.36 -6.58 -19.02
C ALA A 91 6.29 -7.47 -17.76
N GLU A 92 6.52 -8.78 -17.89
CA GLU A 92 6.48 -9.76 -16.79
C GLU A 92 5.14 -9.78 -16.03
N VAL A 93 4.03 -9.54 -16.75
CA VAL A 93 2.68 -9.62 -16.21
C VAL A 93 2.28 -11.09 -16.08
N GLU A 94 2.04 -11.54 -14.87
CA GLU A 94 1.61 -12.91 -14.55
C GLU A 94 0.09 -13.02 -14.43
N TYR A 95 -0.58 -11.94 -13.98
CA TYR A 95 -2.01 -11.92 -13.72
C TYR A 95 -2.68 -10.71 -14.38
N VAL A 96 -3.84 -10.95 -14.97
CA VAL A 96 -4.78 -9.93 -15.43
C VAL A 96 -6.08 -10.11 -14.67
N PHE A 97 -6.47 -9.08 -13.93
CA PHE A 97 -7.73 -9.07 -13.20
C PHE A 97 -8.82 -8.46 -14.08
N GLY A 98 -10.03 -8.95 -14.01
CA GLY A 98 -11.07 -8.35 -14.84
C GLY A 98 -12.42 -9.07 -14.81
N THR A 99 -13.31 -8.57 -15.65
CA THR A 99 -14.58 -9.19 -16.00
C THR A 99 -14.59 -9.51 -17.50
N SER A 100 -15.61 -10.16 -18.01
CA SER A 100 -15.64 -10.58 -19.41
C SER A 100 -16.64 -9.81 -20.26
N SER A 101 -16.28 -9.63 -21.54
CA SER A 101 -17.17 -9.16 -22.58
C SER A 101 -16.87 -9.83 -23.92
N THR A 102 -17.83 -9.74 -24.84
CA THR A 102 -17.63 -10.21 -26.23
C THR A 102 -16.49 -9.46 -26.93
N GLY A 103 -16.27 -8.19 -26.60
CA GLY A 103 -15.19 -7.36 -27.17
C GLY A 103 -13.80 -7.85 -26.79
N MET A 104 -13.67 -8.53 -25.67
CA MET A 104 -12.42 -9.09 -25.16
C MET A 104 -12.09 -10.49 -25.71
N SER A 105 -12.99 -11.14 -26.47
CA SER A 105 -12.77 -12.51 -27.00
C SER A 105 -11.42 -12.69 -27.69
N PRO A 106 -10.90 -11.76 -28.52
CA PRO A 106 -9.59 -11.96 -29.15
C PRO A 106 -8.43 -12.01 -28.14
N PHE A 107 -8.58 -11.34 -27.01
CA PHE A 107 -7.58 -11.39 -25.93
C PHE A 107 -7.64 -12.73 -25.20
N PHE A 108 -8.83 -13.28 -24.94
CA PHE A 108 -8.97 -14.63 -24.39
C PHE A 108 -8.42 -15.68 -25.33
N ASP A 109 -8.64 -15.55 -26.64
CA ASP A 109 -8.00 -16.44 -27.64
C ASP A 109 -6.48 -16.38 -27.54
N ALA A 110 -5.91 -15.17 -27.44
CA ALA A 110 -4.46 -14.99 -27.31
C ALA A 110 -3.89 -15.59 -25.99
N LEU A 111 -4.65 -15.59 -24.91
CA LEU A 111 -4.26 -16.23 -23.65
C LEU A 111 -4.34 -17.75 -23.71
N THR A 112 -5.28 -18.32 -24.47
CA THR A 112 -5.40 -19.79 -24.61
C THR A 112 -4.26 -20.42 -25.39
N LEU A 113 -3.53 -19.64 -26.19
CA LEU A 113 -2.36 -20.09 -26.94
C LEU A 113 -1.10 -20.26 -26.06
N LYS A 114 -1.06 -19.56 -24.93
CA LYS A 114 0.02 -19.61 -23.94
C LYS A 114 -0.57 -19.39 -22.56
N ASP A 115 -0.22 -20.21 -21.60
CA ASP A 115 -0.79 -20.26 -20.25
C ASP A 115 0.04 -19.53 -19.18
N ASP A 116 0.97 -18.70 -19.60
CA ASP A 116 1.88 -17.94 -18.74
C ASP A 116 1.24 -16.67 -18.13
N ILE A 117 0.15 -16.15 -18.70
CA ILE A 117 -0.68 -15.09 -18.12
C ILE A 117 -2.01 -15.69 -17.66
N LYS A 118 -2.31 -15.54 -16.38
CA LYS A 118 -3.57 -16.01 -15.78
C LYS A 118 -4.59 -14.88 -15.71
N PHE A 119 -5.78 -15.11 -16.28
CA PHE A 119 -6.90 -14.18 -16.12
C PHE A 119 -7.71 -14.54 -14.88
N ILE A 120 -7.75 -13.63 -13.91
CA ILE A 120 -8.54 -13.76 -12.69
C ILE A 120 -9.87 -13.05 -12.89
N SER A 121 -10.92 -13.83 -13.10
CA SER A 121 -12.26 -13.30 -13.33
C SER A 121 -12.94 -12.90 -12.02
N ALA A 122 -13.54 -11.73 -12.00
CA ALA A 122 -14.51 -11.32 -10.99
C ALA A 122 -15.91 -11.23 -11.59
N ILE A 123 -16.93 -11.18 -10.74
CA ILE A 123 -18.31 -10.93 -11.16
C ILE A 123 -18.57 -9.45 -11.37
N ALA A 124 -17.95 -8.59 -10.55
CA ALA A 124 -18.09 -7.14 -10.61
C ALA A 124 -16.74 -6.45 -10.86
N GLU A 125 -16.74 -5.38 -11.67
CA GLU A 125 -15.53 -4.65 -12.04
C GLU A 125 -14.90 -3.92 -10.84
N SER A 126 -15.72 -3.46 -9.89
CA SER A 126 -15.22 -2.90 -8.63
C SER A 126 -14.38 -3.93 -7.86
N GLN A 127 -14.79 -5.20 -7.87
CA GLN A 127 -14.07 -6.28 -7.21
C GLN A 127 -12.81 -6.71 -7.98
N ALA A 128 -12.85 -6.74 -9.30
CA ALA A 128 -11.66 -6.92 -10.12
C ALA A 128 -10.62 -5.81 -9.84
N THR A 129 -11.09 -4.58 -9.68
CA THR A 129 -10.25 -3.42 -9.36
C THR A 129 -9.63 -3.54 -7.97
N SER A 130 -10.40 -3.94 -6.95
CA SER A 130 -9.85 -4.13 -5.60
C SER A 130 -8.86 -5.29 -5.53
N MET A 131 -9.07 -6.40 -6.28
CA MET A 131 -8.07 -7.47 -6.41
C MET A 131 -6.77 -6.97 -7.06
N ALA A 132 -6.87 -6.23 -8.16
CA ALA A 132 -5.70 -5.62 -8.80
C ALA A 132 -4.96 -4.67 -7.85
N HIS A 133 -5.71 -3.87 -7.08
CA HIS A 133 -5.16 -2.94 -6.11
C HIS A 133 -4.43 -3.69 -4.97
N GLY A 134 -5.05 -4.70 -4.36
CA GLY A 134 -4.41 -5.51 -3.31
C GLY A 134 -3.16 -6.24 -3.79
N TYR A 135 -3.16 -6.74 -5.03
CA TYR A 135 -1.98 -7.34 -5.66
C TYR A 135 -0.84 -6.32 -5.83
N GLU A 136 -1.15 -5.12 -6.33
CA GLU A 136 -0.16 -4.04 -6.48
C GLU A 136 0.42 -3.60 -5.14
N LEU A 137 -0.43 -3.40 -4.12
CA LEU A 137 0.03 -2.97 -2.80
C LEU A 137 1.03 -3.93 -2.17
N VAL A 138 0.87 -5.23 -2.41
CA VAL A 138 1.75 -6.25 -1.83
C VAL A 138 3.01 -6.48 -2.67
N THR A 139 2.88 -6.49 -4.00
CA THR A 139 4.03 -6.73 -4.90
C THR A 139 4.85 -5.50 -5.20
N GLY A 140 4.23 -4.31 -5.18
CA GLY A 140 4.79 -3.07 -5.73
C GLY A 140 4.97 -3.11 -7.25
N LYS A 141 4.42 -4.13 -7.95
CA LYS A 141 4.42 -4.25 -9.41
C LYS A 141 3.12 -3.67 -9.97
N THR A 142 3.16 -3.09 -11.17
CA THR A 142 1.94 -2.64 -11.85
C THR A 142 0.96 -3.80 -12.01
N ALA A 143 -0.24 -3.66 -11.47
CA ALA A 143 -1.32 -4.59 -11.70
C ALA A 143 -2.05 -4.27 -13.00
N VAL A 144 -2.50 -5.29 -13.74
CA VAL A 144 -3.26 -5.12 -14.96
C VAL A 144 -4.74 -5.46 -14.71
N LEU A 145 -5.59 -4.47 -14.96
CA LEU A 145 -7.04 -4.61 -14.93
C LEU A 145 -7.57 -4.56 -16.37
N PHE A 146 -8.33 -5.57 -16.81
CA PHE A 146 -8.98 -5.54 -18.11
C PHE A 146 -10.49 -5.75 -17.97
N ILE A 147 -11.27 -4.71 -18.26
CA ILE A 147 -12.72 -4.67 -18.07
C ILE A 147 -13.44 -4.18 -19.33
N PRO A 148 -14.72 -4.49 -19.50
CA PRO A 148 -15.53 -3.91 -20.57
C PRO A 148 -15.58 -2.38 -20.47
N GLY A 149 -15.48 -1.69 -21.61
CA GLY A 149 -15.55 -0.22 -21.62
C GLY A 149 -16.84 0.34 -21.00
N VAL A 150 -17.98 -0.32 -21.23
CA VAL A 150 -19.28 0.06 -20.64
C VAL A 150 -19.33 -0.08 -19.12
N ALA A 151 -18.45 -0.88 -18.57
CA ALA A 151 -18.42 -1.19 -17.13
C ALA A 151 -17.46 -0.29 -16.31
N ILE A 152 -16.82 0.68 -16.96
CA ILE A 152 -15.98 1.68 -16.27
C ILE A 152 -16.67 2.29 -15.05
N PRO A 153 -17.95 2.71 -15.10
CA PRO A 153 -18.63 3.28 -13.94
C PRO A 153 -18.65 2.36 -12.71
N SER A 154 -18.75 1.03 -12.92
CA SER A 154 -18.69 0.04 -11.83
C SER A 154 -17.29 -0.03 -11.19
N ALA A 155 -16.22 0.15 -11.95
CA ALA A 155 -14.84 0.13 -11.47
C ALA A 155 -14.43 1.40 -10.71
N MET A 156 -15.12 2.54 -10.96
CA MET A 156 -14.70 3.87 -10.48
C MET A 156 -14.58 3.96 -8.96
N ASN A 157 -15.41 3.24 -8.21
CA ASN A 157 -15.36 3.23 -6.76
C ASN A 157 -13.97 2.82 -6.23
N ASN A 158 -13.45 1.69 -6.69
CA ASN A 158 -12.14 1.20 -6.25
C ASN A 158 -10.97 1.81 -7.04
N LEU A 159 -11.20 2.36 -8.23
CA LEU A 159 -10.21 3.19 -8.91
C LEU A 159 -9.94 4.49 -8.14
N TYR A 160 -10.95 5.06 -7.48
CA TYR A 160 -10.75 6.20 -6.59
C TYR A 160 -9.82 5.85 -5.42
N ASN A 161 -10.01 4.69 -4.77
CA ASN A 161 -9.10 4.21 -3.73
C ASN A 161 -7.66 4.05 -4.28
N ALA A 162 -7.50 3.37 -5.41
CA ALA A 162 -6.20 3.17 -6.04
C ALA A 162 -5.51 4.48 -6.44
N TRP A 163 -6.27 5.46 -6.91
CA TRP A 163 -5.77 6.79 -7.26
C TRP A 163 -5.29 7.55 -6.03
N LYS A 164 -6.05 7.51 -4.93
CA LYS A 164 -5.67 8.14 -3.65
C LYS A 164 -4.43 7.49 -3.04
N ASP A 165 -4.30 6.16 -3.15
CA ASP A 165 -3.16 5.40 -2.62
C ASP A 165 -1.95 5.37 -3.58
N ARG A 166 -2.04 6.07 -4.72
CA ARG A 166 -1.00 6.15 -5.75
C ARG A 166 -0.58 4.78 -6.27
N SER A 167 -1.53 3.85 -6.38
CA SER A 167 -1.28 2.48 -6.82
C SER A 167 -1.17 2.37 -8.33
N SER A 168 -0.13 1.68 -8.78
CA SER A 168 0.18 1.50 -10.19
C SER A 168 -0.74 0.47 -10.82
N ILE A 169 -1.85 0.92 -11.44
CA ILE A 169 -2.80 0.04 -12.13
C ILE A 169 -2.89 0.42 -13.61
N ALA A 170 -2.58 -0.52 -14.49
CA ALA A 170 -2.82 -0.43 -15.92
C ALA A 170 -4.27 -0.86 -16.21
N VAL A 171 -5.17 0.10 -16.33
CA VAL A 171 -6.59 -0.14 -16.64
C VAL A 171 -6.77 -0.25 -18.14
N LEU A 172 -7.03 -1.45 -18.62
CA LEU A 172 -7.32 -1.73 -20.02
C LEU A 172 -8.83 -1.89 -20.20
N SER A 173 -9.37 -1.45 -21.31
CA SER A 173 -10.75 -1.76 -21.68
C SER A 173 -10.89 -2.05 -23.17
N ASP A 174 -11.87 -2.87 -23.47
CA ASP A 174 -12.36 -2.98 -24.84
C ASP A 174 -13.25 -1.77 -25.19
N GLY A 175 -13.72 -1.75 -26.41
CA GLY A 175 -14.69 -0.78 -26.88
C GLY A 175 -15.25 -1.17 -28.22
N SER A 176 -16.34 -0.51 -28.59
CA SER A 176 -16.93 -0.68 -29.91
C SER A 176 -15.92 -0.38 -31.00
N SER A 177 -16.11 -1.01 -32.17
CA SER A 177 -15.29 -0.72 -33.34
C SER A 177 -15.33 0.76 -33.69
N SER A 178 -14.20 1.34 -34.06
CA SER A 178 -14.08 2.72 -34.57
C SER A 178 -15.00 3.00 -35.78
N ASN A 179 -15.43 1.94 -36.51
CA ASN A 179 -16.40 2.06 -37.61
C ASN A 179 -17.81 2.51 -37.17
N PHE A 180 -18.10 2.42 -35.87
CA PHE A 180 -19.37 2.84 -35.28
C PHE A 180 -19.26 4.16 -34.51
N ALA A 181 -18.09 4.78 -34.47
CA ALA A 181 -17.89 6.06 -33.79
C ALA A 181 -18.85 7.13 -34.33
N GLY A 182 -19.43 7.91 -33.41
CA GLY A 182 -20.43 8.95 -33.77
C GLY A 182 -21.80 8.44 -34.17
N ARG A 183 -22.11 7.15 -33.97
CA ARG A 183 -23.42 6.55 -34.21
C ARG A 183 -24.04 6.10 -32.89
N ASN A 184 -25.39 6.16 -32.79
CA ASN A 184 -26.13 5.65 -31.63
C ASN A 184 -26.14 4.10 -31.64
N GLY A 185 -24.97 3.50 -31.46
CA GLY A 185 -24.79 2.06 -31.41
C GLY A 185 -24.92 1.47 -30.01
N PHE A 186 -24.95 0.14 -29.93
CA PHE A 186 -24.94 -0.59 -28.66
C PHE A 186 -23.73 -0.25 -27.85
N GLN A 187 -23.90 0.16 -26.59
CA GLN A 187 -22.82 0.52 -25.66
C GLN A 187 -21.88 1.62 -26.18
N GLN A 188 -22.38 2.57 -26.94
CA GLN A 188 -21.62 3.72 -27.38
C GLN A 188 -21.73 4.89 -26.38
N LEU A 189 -20.64 5.59 -26.17
CA LEU A 189 -20.56 6.93 -25.60
C LEU A 189 -19.77 7.81 -26.56
N ASP A 190 -20.04 9.09 -26.53
CA ASP A 190 -19.31 10.06 -27.36
C ASP A 190 -17.84 10.13 -26.98
N ASP A 191 -17.56 10.10 -25.69
CA ASP A 191 -16.21 10.06 -25.16
C ASP A 191 -16.08 9.08 -23.98
N TRP A 192 -15.31 8.00 -24.18
CA TRP A 192 -14.98 7.01 -23.15
C TRP A 192 -13.73 7.37 -22.35
N LEU A 193 -12.96 8.36 -22.75
CA LEU A 193 -11.76 8.80 -22.04
C LEU A 193 -12.10 9.81 -20.95
N ASP A 194 -13.11 10.65 -21.18
CA ASP A 194 -13.48 11.73 -20.28
C ASP A 194 -13.83 11.26 -18.86
N PRO A 195 -14.67 10.23 -18.64
CA PRO A 195 -14.95 9.71 -17.30
C PRO A 195 -13.71 9.29 -16.51
N MET A 196 -12.64 8.88 -17.18
CA MET A 196 -11.40 8.44 -16.56
C MET A 196 -10.44 9.58 -16.19
N THR A 197 -10.80 10.83 -16.53
CA THR A 197 -9.97 12.01 -16.25
C THR A 197 -9.66 12.18 -14.77
N VAL A 198 -10.62 11.87 -13.90
CA VAL A 198 -10.52 12.13 -12.45
C VAL A 198 -9.62 11.15 -11.72
N PHE A 199 -9.58 9.89 -12.16
CA PHE A 199 -8.94 8.80 -11.42
C PHE A 199 -7.71 8.21 -12.12
N THR A 200 -7.19 8.89 -13.18
CA THR A 200 -6.01 8.40 -13.91
C THR A 200 -4.99 9.49 -14.16
N LYS A 201 -3.71 9.11 -14.10
CA LYS A 201 -2.59 9.99 -14.45
C LYS A 201 -2.55 10.31 -15.94
N TRP A 202 -2.95 9.36 -16.76
CA TRP A 202 -2.96 9.46 -18.22
C TRP A 202 -4.00 8.50 -18.76
N ARG A 203 -4.58 8.85 -19.90
CA ARG A 203 -5.57 8.05 -20.59
C ARG A 203 -5.40 8.19 -22.10
N TRP A 204 -5.63 7.10 -22.82
CA TRP A 204 -5.50 7.08 -24.26
C TRP A 204 -6.41 6.02 -24.90
N GLN A 205 -6.73 6.20 -26.18
CA GLN A 205 -7.34 5.19 -27.03
C GLN A 205 -6.37 4.79 -28.14
N VAL A 206 -6.22 3.50 -28.38
CA VAL A 206 -5.37 2.98 -29.45
C VAL A 206 -6.13 3.03 -30.77
N ASP A 207 -5.92 4.07 -31.56
CA ASP A 207 -6.55 4.23 -32.87
C ASP A 207 -5.76 3.64 -34.03
N ASN A 208 -4.49 3.35 -33.81
CA ASN A 208 -3.58 2.83 -34.81
C ASN A 208 -2.95 1.50 -34.31
N ASP A 209 -3.15 0.44 -35.09
CA ASP A 209 -2.61 -0.89 -34.80
C ASP A 209 -1.07 -0.93 -34.69
N ARG A 210 -0.35 0.01 -35.29
CA ARG A 210 1.11 0.12 -35.16
C ARG A 210 1.57 0.59 -33.76
N GLN A 211 0.67 1.12 -32.96
CA GLN A 211 0.96 1.71 -31.65
C GLN A 211 0.62 0.79 -30.46
N ILE A 212 0.09 -0.40 -30.68
CA ILE A 212 -0.38 -1.28 -29.59
C ILE A 212 0.71 -1.49 -28.52
N SER A 213 1.84 -2.04 -28.91
CA SER A 213 2.96 -2.32 -28.00
C SER A 213 3.52 -1.04 -27.35
N GLU A 214 3.65 0.05 -28.11
CA GLU A 214 4.12 1.34 -27.59
C GLU A 214 3.18 1.88 -26.50
N MET A 215 1.87 1.90 -26.74
CA MET A 215 0.89 2.45 -25.80
C MET A 215 0.76 1.59 -24.54
N VAL A 216 0.83 0.26 -24.66
CA VAL A 216 0.84 -0.65 -23.50
C VAL A 216 2.07 -0.41 -22.62
N ARG A 217 3.27 -0.36 -23.20
CA ARG A 217 4.50 -0.05 -22.45
C ARG A 217 4.45 1.33 -21.79
N ARG A 218 3.92 2.33 -22.51
CA ARG A 218 3.74 3.69 -22.00
C ARG A 218 2.76 3.70 -20.83
N THR A 219 1.67 2.93 -20.90
CA THR A 219 0.69 2.77 -19.83
C THR A 219 1.35 2.25 -18.56
N ILE A 220 2.10 1.14 -18.65
CA ILE A 220 2.82 0.55 -17.52
C ILE A 220 3.86 1.54 -16.96
N LYS A 221 4.70 2.12 -17.82
CA LYS A 221 5.71 3.10 -17.42
C LYS A 221 5.11 4.28 -16.64
N LEU A 222 3.99 4.85 -17.14
CA LEU A 222 3.36 5.99 -16.49
C LEU A 222 2.69 5.61 -15.18
N ALA A 223 2.12 4.40 -15.08
CA ALA A 223 1.57 3.91 -13.84
C ALA A 223 2.64 3.77 -12.75
N GLU A 224 3.81 3.24 -13.07
CA GLU A 224 4.94 3.04 -12.15
C GLU A 224 5.71 4.32 -11.80
N THR A 225 5.75 5.30 -12.71
CA THR A 225 6.54 6.52 -12.48
C THR A 225 5.98 7.30 -11.28
N PRO A 226 6.77 7.55 -10.22
CA PRO A 226 6.32 8.29 -9.04
C PRO A 226 5.90 9.74 -9.33
N PRO A 227 4.87 10.25 -8.62
CA PRO A 227 3.96 9.47 -7.81
C PRO A 227 3.17 8.49 -8.67
N GLY A 228 3.07 7.21 -8.25
CA GLY A 228 2.35 6.16 -8.97
C GLY A 228 0.87 6.51 -9.20
N GLY A 229 0.14 5.65 -9.88
CA GLY A 229 -1.31 5.83 -10.02
C GLY A 229 -1.92 5.09 -11.22
N PRO A 230 -3.24 4.95 -11.26
CA PRO A 230 -3.93 4.30 -12.36
C PRO A 230 -3.71 5.03 -13.69
N VAL A 231 -3.61 4.26 -14.77
CA VAL A 231 -3.49 4.74 -16.14
C VAL A 231 -4.47 3.97 -17.01
N TYR A 232 -5.19 4.65 -17.90
CA TYR A 232 -6.25 4.03 -18.70
C TYR A 232 -5.88 3.93 -20.17
N LEU A 233 -6.07 2.75 -20.76
CA LEU A 233 -5.84 2.47 -22.17
C LEU A 233 -7.03 1.71 -22.77
N ARG A 234 -7.69 2.31 -23.75
CA ARG A 234 -8.85 1.75 -24.44
C ARG A 234 -8.47 1.15 -25.78
N PHE A 235 -9.03 -0.01 -26.09
CA PHE A 235 -8.85 -0.71 -27.35
C PHE A 235 -10.19 -0.84 -28.10
N PRO A 236 -10.41 -0.12 -29.22
CA PRO A 236 -11.51 -0.42 -30.11
C PRO A 236 -11.45 -1.88 -30.59
N GLY A 237 -12.60 -2.56 -30.67
CA GLY A 237 -12.65 -3.96 -31.09
C GLY A 237 -12.09 -4.21 -32.49
N SER A 238 -12.12 -3.20 -33.38
CA SER A 238 -11.46 -3.25 -34.68
C SER A 238 -9.93 -3.38 -34.59
N ILE A 239 -9.30 -2.85 -33.54
CA ILE A 239 -7.88 -2.94 -33.28
C ILE A 239 -7.52 -4.32 -32.74
N LEU A 240 -8.21 -4.82 -31.72
CA LEU A 240 -7.93 -6.13 -31.11
C LEU A 240 -8.12 -7.28 -32.13
N LYS A 241 -9.11 -7.18 -33.00
CA LYS A 241 -9.42 -8.22 -34.01
C LYS A 241 -8.58 -8.11 -35.28
N LYS A 242 -7.85 -7.02 -35.50
CA LYS A 242 -7.08 -6.81 -36.73
C LYS A 242 -5.99 -7.86 -36.89
N PRO A 243 -5.97 -8.64 -37.98
CA PRO A 243 -4.97 -9.70 -38.19
C PRO A 243 -3.71 -9.15 -38.83
N LYS A 244 -2.63 -9.95 -38.79
CA LYS A 244 -1.37 -9.74 -39.52
C LYS A 244 -0.66 -8.42 -39.18
N ILE A 245 -0.77 -7.99 -37.92
CA ILE A 245 -0.01 -6.86 -37.41
C ILE A 245 1.42 -7.31 -37.15
N LYS A 246 2.38 -6.53 -37.63
CA LYS A 246 3.81 -6.77 -37.39
C LYS A 246 4.35 -5.72 -36.45
N GLN A 247 4.85 -6.16 -35.30
CA GLN A 247 5.50 -5.27 -34.32
C GLN A 247 6.78 -5.90 -33.74
N THR A 248 7.69 -5.03 -33.29
CA THR A 248 8.80 -5.45 -32.45
C THR A 248 8.45 -5.15 -31.00
N ILE A 249 8.48 -6.16 -30.16
CA ILE A 249 8.19 -6.07 -28.73
C ILE A 249 9.50 -6.08 -27.97
N TYR A 250 9.71 -5.03 -27.17
CA TYR A 250 10.88 -4.86 -26.32
C TYR A 250 10.52 -5.13 -24.87
N PRO A 251 11.43 -5.66 -24.04
CA PRO A 251 11.25 -5.81 -22.61
C PRO A 251 10.92 -4.48 -21.93
N GLN A 252 9.98 -4.49 -20.98
CA GLN A 252 9.58 -3.31 -20.24
C GLN A 252 10.74 -2.69 -19.45
N SER A 253 11.71 -3.49 -19.02
CA SER A 253 12.92 -3.04 -18.32
C SER A 253 13.71 -1.95 -19.05
N GLN A 254 13.67 -1.95 -20.40
CA GLN A 254 14.33 -0.91 -21.20
C GLN A 254 13.64 0.47 -21.14
N PHE A 255 12.41 0.53 -20.63
CA PHE A 255 11.61 1.76 -20.52
C PHE A 255 11.46 2.22 -19.08
N LYS A 256 12.04 1.49 -18.13
CA LYS A 256 11.99 1.82 -16.71
C LYS A 256 12.99 2.92 -16.38
N ILE A 257 12.53 3.95 -15.68
CA ILE A 257 13.39 5.05 -15.23
C ILE A 257 13.85 4.72 -13.81
N PRO A 258 15.17 4.60 -13.55
CA PRO A 258 15.65 4.52 -12.19
C PRO A 258 15.31 5.81 -11.43
N MET A 259 14.56 5.69 -10.34
CA MET A 259 14.11 6.82 -9.54
C MET A 259 14.90 6.86 -8.22
N GLY A 260 15.93 7.68 -8.17
CA GLY A 260 16.71 8.00 -6.98
C GLY A 260 16.84 9.51 -6.86
N LEU A 261 15.75 10.19 -6.48
CA LEU A 261 15.75 11.65 -6.34
C LEU A 261 16.41 12.02 -5.01
N HIS A 262 17.63 12.52 -5.07
CA HIS A 262 18.36 12.98 -3.89
C HIS A 262 17.88 14.35 -3.42
N PRO A 263 17.75 14.56 -2.11
CA PRO A 263 17.40 15.85 -1.54
C PRO A 263 18.55 16.85 -1.65
N LYS A 264 18.24 18.14 -1.62
CA LYS A 264 19.25 19.20 -1.58
C LYS A 264 20.01 19.16 -0.25
N PRO A 265 21.37 19.18 -0.26
CA PRO A 265 22.19 19.07 0.96
C PRO A 265 21.88 20.12 2.03
N GLU A 266 21.61 21.36 1.63
CA GLU A 266 21.28 22.45 2.56
C GLU A 266 19.96 22.23 3.32
N LEU A 267 18.96 21.58 2.69
CA LEU A 267 17.70 21.24 3.35
C LEU A 267 17.88 20.08 4.34
N ILE A 268 18.76 19.14 4.00
CA ILE A 268 19.11 18.00 4.87
C ILE A 268 19.89 18.50 6.08
N GLU A 269 20.88 19.38 5.90
CA GLU A 269 21.63 19.99 7.01
C GLU A 269 20.72 20.79 7.93
N ALA A 270 19.80 21.60 7.38
CA ALA A 270 18.82 22.35 8.15
C ALA A 270 17.88 21.43 8.94
N THR A 271 17.46 20.32 8.34
CA THR A 271 16.64 19.28 9.01
C THR A 271 17.42 18.62 10.15
N ALA A 272 18.65 18.20 9.90
CA ALA A 272 19.50 17.57 10.92
C ALA A 272 19.75 18.51 12.11
N LYS A 273 20.05 19.80 11.87
CA LYS A 273 20.19 20.83 12.91
C LYS A 273 18.91 20.97 13.74
N ALA A 274 17.75 21.07 13.06
CA ALA A 274 16.46 21.16 13.73
C ALA A 274 16.19 19.95 14.65
N LEU A 275 16.50 18.74 14.18
CA LEU A 275 16.35 17.50 14.96
C LEU A 275 17.31 17.41 16.15
N LEU A 276 18.55 17.89 16.00
CA LEU A 276 19.55 17.93 17.08
C LEU A 276 19.23 18.98 18.16
N GLU A 277 18.52 20.04 17.83
CA GLU A 277 18.11 21.12 18.74
C GLU A 277 16.75 20.87 19.39
N ALA A 278 15.92 20.03 18.77
CA ALA A 278 14.58 19.71 19.25
C ALA A 278 14.61 19.10 20.66
N GLN A 279 13.59 19.42 21.47
CA GLN A 279 13.37 18.76 22.75
C GLN A 279 12.37 17.62 22.62
N LYS A 280 11.35 17.75 21.78
CA LYS A 280 10.23 16.81 21.64
C LYS A 280 9.86 16.61 20.17
N PRO A 281 10.78 16.08 19.35
CA PRO A 281 10.52 15.85 17.94
C PRO A 281 9.47 14.73 17.77
N LEU A 282 8.65 14.86 16.72
CA LEU A 282 7.67 13.87 16.30
C LEU A 282 7.83 13.62 14.81
N MET A 283 7.89 12.35 14.41
CA MET A 283 7.94 11.90 13.03
C MET A 283 6.59 11.30 12.62
N ILE A 284 6.01 11.79 11.55
CA ILE A 284 4.80 11.26 10.93
C ILE A 284 5.20 10.49 9.68
N LEU A 285 4.69 9.29 9.51
CA LEU A 285 5.11 8.35 8.48
C LEU A 285 3.94 7.98 7.57
N GLY A 286 4.19 7.93 6.28
CA GLY A 286 3.18 7.60 5.29
C GLY A 286 3.66 6.61 4.23
N HIS A 287 2.75 6.27 3.31
CA HIS A 287 2.92 5.20 2.34
C HIS A 287 4.19 5.30 1.47
N GLU A 288 4.75 6.50 1.26
CA GLU A 288 5.99 6.66 0.50
C GLU A 288 7.19 6.00 1.22
N VAL A 289 7.15 5.85 2.55
CA VAL A 289 8.18 5.12 3.32
C VAL A 289 8.23 3.65 2.89
N THR A 290 7.07 2.98 2.91
CA THR A 290 6.97 1.57 2.51
C THR A 290 7.22 1.39 1.02
N ARG A 291 6.67 2.24 0.16
CA ARG A 291 6.91 2.18 -1.29
C ARG A 291 8.39 2.38 -1.67
N ALA A 292 9.12 3.22 -0.94
CA ALA A 292 10.56 3.40 -1.11
C ALA A 292 11.40 2.31 -0.42
N LYS A 293 10.77 1.36 0.30
CA LYS A 293 11.46 0.35 1.13
C LYS A 293 12.42 1.01 2.14
N ALA A 294 11.96 2.07 2.79
CA ALA A 294 12.72 2.89 3.74
C ALA A 294 12.33 2.61 5.21
N ASN A 295 11.50 1.60 5.47
CA ASN A 295 10.97 1.30 6.81
C ASN A 295 12.10 1.10 7.84
N LYS A 296 13.13 0.32 7.49
CA LYS A 296 14.28 0.07 8.35
C LYS A 296 15.06 1.35 8.65
N GLU A 297 15.36 2.13 7.62
CA GLU A 297 16.13 3.38 7.74
C GLU A 297 15.39 4.43 8.59
N VAL A 298 14.05 4.46 8.50
CA VAL A 298 13.20 5.32 9.34
C VAL A 298 13.28 4.92 10.82
N VAL A 299 13.17 3.63 11.12
CA VAL A 299 13.30 3.12 12.51
C VAL A 299 14.70 3.39 13.04
N GLU A 300 15.76 3.16 12.25
CA GLU A 300 17.13 3.49 12.62
C GLU A 300 17.35 4.97 12.92
N LEU A 301 16.73 5.89 12.15
CA LEU A 301 16.78 7.32 12.42
C LEU A 301 16.04 7.68 13.71
N ALA A 302 14.86 7.06 13.92
CA ALA A 302 14.08 7.25 15.14
C ALA A 302 14.86 6.78 16.37
N ASP A 303 15.49 5.60 16.30
CA ASP A 303 16.31 5.04 17.37
C ASP A 303 17.58 5.86 17.64
N LEU A 304 18.23 6.36 16.59
CA LEU A 304 19.45 7.14 16.70
C LEU A 304 19.24 8.39 17.58
N LEU A 305 18.09 9.03 17.45
CA LEU A 305 17.80 10.32 18.11
C LEU A 305 16.68 10.26 19.17
N GLY A 306 16.07 9.09 19.40
CA GLY A 306 14.91 8.97 20.29
C GLY A 306 13.67 9.72 19.79
N ILE A 307 13.43 9.74 18.46
CA ILE A 307 12.30 10.46 17.86
C ILE A 307 11.04 9.62 17.94
N ARG A 308 9.96 10.16 18.50
CA ARG A 308 8.66 9.50 18.51
C ARG A 308 8.13 9.36 17.09
N MET A 309 7.51 8.21 16.79
CA MET A 309 6.92 7.88 15.49
C MET A 309 5.40 7.79 15.61
N ALA A 310 4.69 8.36 14.65
CA ALA A 310 3.26 8.14 14.49
C ALA A 310 2.94 7.75 13.05
N GLN A 311 2.00 6.80 12.91
CA GLN A 311 1.46 6.43 11.62
C GLN A 311 0.57 7.56 11.10
N GLY A 312 0.89 8.14 9.95
CA GLY A 312 0.06 9.11 9.23
C GLY A 312 -1.00 8.43 8.36
N TYR A 313 -1.61 9.20 7.47
CA TYR A 313 -2.44 8.63 6.41
C TYR A 313 -1.59 7.73 5.52
N SER A 314 -1.91 6.45 5.51
CA SER A 314 -1.21 5.45 4.73
C SER A 314 -2.06 4.19 4.58
N VAL A 315 -1.92 3.53 3.46
CA VAL A 315 -2.48 2.22 3.19
C VAL A 315 -1.62 1.09 3.77
N TYR A 316 -0.52 1.43 4.43
CA TYR A 316 0.40 0.46 5.05
C TYR A 316 0.60 0.72 6.53
N GLY A 317 0.96 -0.33 7.28
CA GLY A 317 1.67 -0.18 8.54
C GLY A 317 3.14 0.09 8.25
N ASP A 318 3.54 1.36 8.27
CA ASP A 318 4.88 1.77 7.83
C ASP A 318 5.96 1.54 8.88
N VAL A 319 5.59 1.34 10.15
CA VAL A 319 6.51 1.10 11.28
C VAL A 319 5.92 0.08 12.25
N PRO A 320 6.74 -0.54 13.11
CA PRO A 320 6.25 -1.45 14.14
C PRO A 320 5.39 -0.72 15.20
N PHE A 321 4.12 -1.10 15.36
CA PHE A 321 3.20 -0.43 16.28
C PHE A 321 3.46 -0.75 17.76
N LYS A 322 4.29 -1.75 18.04
CA LYS A 322 4.77 -2.06 19.41
C LYS A 322 6.15 -1.49 19.72
N HIS A 323 6.73 -0.72 18.81
CA HIS A 323 8.01 -0.06 19.05
C HIS A 323 7.93 0.94 20.23
N PRO A 324 8.93 1.03 21.12
CA PRO A 324 8.89 1.95 22.27
C PRO A 324 8.70 3.42 21.91
N LEU A 325 9.12 3.83 20.72
CA LEU A 325 8.93 5.20 20.19
C LEU A 325 7.63 5.38 19.44
N PHE A 326 6.85 4.32 19.17
CA PHE A 326 5.55 4.47 18.51
C PHE A 326 4.56 5.17 19.44
N CYS A 327 3.95 6.25 18.97
CA CYS A 327 3.05 7.08 19.79
C CYS A 327 1.62 7.19 19.24
N GLY A 328 1.25 6.31 18.30
CA GLY A 328 -0.13 6.22 17.77
C GLY A 328 -0.29 6.75 16.36
N PHE A 329 -1.48 7.24 16.05
CA PHE A 329 -1.91 7.60 14.69
C PHE A 329 -2.13 9.10 14.58
N TYR A 330 -1.80 9.68 13.41
CA TYR A 330 -2.07 11.07 13.05
C TYR A 330 -2.95 11.12 11.80
N GLY A 331 -4.12 11.74 11.92
CA GLY A 331 -5.13 11.79 10.87
C GLY A 331 -6.40 10.97 11.15
N MET A 332 -6.33 9.91 11.90
CA MET A 332 -7.47 9.15 12.46
C MET A 332 -7.26 8.89 13.96
N GLY A 333 -6.55 9.80 14.59
CA GLY A 333 -6.21 9.78 16.00
C GLY A 333 -5.28 10.93 16.36
N ILE A 334 -4.95 11.02 17.63
CA ILE A 334 -4.04 12.05 18.17
C ILE A 334 -2.80 11.36 18.74
N PRO A 335 -1.62 11.54 18.14
CA PRO A 335 -0.39 10.97 18.67
C PRO A 335 -0.15 11.40 20.12
N ARG A 336 0.25 10.46 20.95
CA ARG A 336 0.58 10.75 22.36
C ARG A 336 1.68 11.81 22.43
N GLY A 337 1.41 12.89 23.14
CA GLY A 337 2.34 14.00 23.32
C GLY A 337 2.47 14.97 22.15
N LEU A 338 1.59 14.93 21.16
CA LEU A 338 1.57 15.88 20.02
C LEU A 338 1.56 17.34 20.48
N SER A 339 0.77 17.70 21.51
CA SER A 339 0.64 19.09 21.98
C SER A 339 1.94 19.74 22.47
N LYS A 340 2.96 18.92 22.75
CA LYS A 340 4.28 19.37 23.22
C LYS A 340 5.37 19.28 22.14
N THR A 341 4.99 18.94 20.90
CA THR A 341 5.94 18.78 19.80
C THR A 341 6.52 20.12 19.37
N ASP A 342 7.83 20.18 19.21
CA ASP A 342 8.59 21.37 18.77
C ASP A 342 9.18 21.22 17.36
N VAL A 343 9.40 19.98 16.88
CA VAL A 343 9.71 19.67 15.49
C VAL A 343 8.75 18.60 15.00
N PHE A 344 8.00 18.91 13.97
CA PHE A 344 7.06 18.03 13.30
C PHE A 344 7.66 17.63 11.94
N LEU A 345 8.20 16.40 11.85
CA LEU A 345 8.82 15.84 10.66
C LEU A 345 7.84 14.91 9.97
N ASN A 346 7.29 15.32 8.83
CA ASN A 346 6.43 14.46 8.01
C ASN A 346 7.25 13.81 6.88
N LEU A 347 7.31 12.49 6.88
CA LEU A 347 8.02 11.66 5.91
C LEU A 347 7.02 10.82 5.11
N GLY A 348 6.74 11.24 3.88
CA GLY A 348 5.98 10.47 2.92
C GLY A 348 4.48 10.33 3.19
N ALA A 349 3.92 11.07 4.16
CA ALA A 349 2.49 11.12 4.40
C ALA A 349 1.86 12.37 3.77
N PRO A 350 0.64 12.30 3.21
CA PRO A 350 -0.11 13.50 2.90
C PRO A 350 -0.34 14.33 4.17
N MET A 351 -0.36 15.66 4.03
CA MET A 351 -0.72 16.51 5.14
C MET A 351 -2.20 16.33 5.43
N PRO A 352 -2.58 15.94 6.67
CA PRO A 352 -3.97 15.65 6.97
C PRO A 352 -4.86 16.89 6.82
N ASP A 353 -6.07 16.68 6.32
CA ASP A 353 -7.08 17.72 6.29
C ASP A 353 -7.40 18.23 7.71
N PRO A 354 -7.76 19.51 7.86
CA PRO A 354 -8.25 20.06 9.11
C PRO A 354 -9.69 19.59 9.39
N THR A 355 -9.85 18.27 9.47
CA THR A 355 -11.13 17.61 9.78
C THR A 355 -11.25 17.30 11.27
N ILE A 356 -12.41 16.78 11.68
CA ILE A 356 -12.69 16.34 13.05
C ILE A 356 -11.67 15.34 13.63
N PHE A 357 -10.91 14.65 12.78
CA PHE A 357 -9.95 13.61 13.19
C PHE A 357 -8.52 14.11 13.27
N THR A 358 -8.27 15.37 12.90
CA THR A 358 -6.92 15.90 12.82
C THR A 358 -6.67 16.92 13.93
N ALA A 359 -5.86 16.52 14.90
CA ALA A 359 -5.38 17.48 15.89
C ALA A 359 -4.43 18.47 15.23
N PRO A 360 -4.53 19.76 15.58
CA PRO A 360 -3.67 20.79 15.02
C PRO A 360 -2.21 20.56 15.38
N ILE A 361 -1.32 20.83 14.44
CA ILE A 361 0.12 20.91 14.70
C ILE A 361 0.35 22.08 15.68
N PRO A 362 1.15 21.90 16.75
CA PRO A 362 1.43 22.99 17.69
C PRO A 362 2.02 24.22 16.97
N SER A 363 1.50 25.41 17.27
CA SER A 363 1.84 26.64 16.55
C SER A 363 3.34 27.01 16.59
N LYS A 364 4.07 26.53 17.60
CA LYS A 364 5.52 26.75 17.75
C LYS A 364 6.37 25.65 17.13
N ALA A 365 5.77 24.57 16.66
CA ALA A 365 6.51 23.49 16.05
C ALA A 365 7.08 23.89 14.70
N LYS A 366 8.36 23.60 14.47
CA LYS A 366 8.96 23.69 13.15
C LYS A 366 8.43 22.54 12.30
N VAL A 367 7.86 22.83 11.14
CA VAL A 367 7.28 21.83 10.23
C VAL A 367 8.25 21.52 9.11
N ILE A 368 8.61 20.26 9.00
CA ILE A 368 9.46 19.70 7.95
C ILE A 368 8.62 18.67 7.19
N HIS A 369 8.48 18.83 5.88
CA HIS A 369 7.67 17.94 5.05
C HIS A 369 8.48 17.42 3.86
N ALA A 370 8.67 16.12 3.80
CA ALA A 370 9.40 15.44 2.74
C ALA A 370 8.48 14.48 1.99
N ARG A 371 8.37 14.65 0.67
CA ARG A 371 7.58 13.79 -0.23
C ARG A 371 8.15 13.77 -1.64
N ILE A 372 7.94 12.65 -2.34
CA ILE A 372 8.12 12.58 -3.79
C ILE A 372 6.92 13.21 -4.52
N GLU A 373 5.72 13.14 -3.93
CA GLU A 373 4.52 13.86 -4.38
C GLU A 373 4.56 15.30 -3.87
N PHE A 374 5.39 16.12 -4.54
CA PHE A 374 5.68 17.47 -4.06
C PHE A 374 4.51 18.44 -4.15
N ASP A 375 3.47 18.16 -4.94
CA ASP A 375 2.26 19.00 -5.05
C ASP A 375 1.48 19.08 -3.73
N ASP A 376 1.68 18.11 -2.82
CA ASP A 376 1.06 18.11 -1.49
C ASP A 376 1.87 18.89 -0.44
N ILE A 377 3.15 19.18 -0.72
CA ILE A 377 4.00 19.90 0.23
C ILE A 377 3.56 21.35 0.34
N ALA A 378 3.36 21.81 1.57
CA ALA A 378 2.90 23.18 1.89
C ALA A 378 1.53 23.55 1.30
N ASN A 379 0.71 22.57 0.94
CA ASN A 379 -0.60 22.79 0.37
C ASN A 379 -1.61 23.33 1.42
N SER A 380 -1.74 22.63 2.54
CA SER A 380 -2.72 22.98 3.59
C SER A 380 -2.09 23.55 4.86
N HIS A 381 -0.76 23.50 5.01
CA HIS A 381 -0.06 23.97 6.20
C HIS A 381 1.27 24.65 5.83
N PRO A 382 1.61 25.80 6.44
CA PRO A 382 2.93 26.42 6.28
C PRO A 382 4.04 25.44 6.65
N THR A 383 5.02 25.29 5.77
CA THR A 383 6.14 24.37 5.91
C THR A 383 7.44 25.16 6.02
N ASP A 384 8.23 24.91 7.08
CA ASP A 384 9.49 25.61 7.31
C ASP A 384 10.62 25.01 6.44
N ILE A 385 10.61 23.68 6.24
CA ILE A 385 11.56 22.99 5.37
C ILE A 385 10.77 22.01 4.46
N ALA A 386 10.78 22.28 3.16
CA ALA A 386 10.11 21.48 2.14
C ALA A 386 11.15 20.64 1.36
N ILE A 387 11.01 19.32 1.33
CA ILE A 387 11.96 18.40 0.69
C ILE A 387 11.21 17.58 -0.38
N ALA A 388 11.41 17.92 -1.65
CA ALA A 388 10.90 17.17 -2.79
C ALA A 388 11.97 16.16 -3.25
N ALA A 389 11.93 14.94 -2.69
CA ALA A 389 12.93 13.90 -2.96
C ALA A 389 12.43 12.49 -2.66
N GLY A 390 13.19 11.47 -3.05
CA GLY A 390 12.96 10.08 -2.70
C GLY A 390 13.07 9.86 -1.20
N MET A 391 12.16 9.03 -0.66
CA MET A 391 12.06 8.90 0.80
C MET A 391 13.26 8.20 1.40
N LYS A 392 13.75 7.13 0.78
CA LYS A 392 14.91 6.39 1.27
C LYS A 392 16.19 7.25 1.26
N GLU A 393 16.43 7.95 0.15
CA GLU A 393 17.55 8.87 0.00
C GLU A 393 17.49 10.00 1.04
N THR A 394 16.30 10.53 1.30
CA THR A 394 16.08 11.58 2.29
C THR A 394 16.41 11.11 3.70
N VAL A 395 15.89 9.95 4.11
CA VAL A 395 16.12 9.42 5.47
C VAL A 395 17.59 9.07 5.71
N ILE A 396 18.25 8.44 4.74
CA ILE A 396 19.67 8.14 4.81
C ILE A 396 20.50 9.42 4.94
N ALA A 397 20.23 10.42 4.10
CA ALA A 397 20.94 11.70 4.13
C ALA A 397 20.75 12.45 5.44
N ILE A 398 19.53 12.45 6.02
CA ILE A 398 19.28 13.05 7.36
C ILE A 398 20.13 12.33 8.42
N LYS A 399 20.14 10.98 8.43
CA LYS A 399 20.92 10.18 9.39
C LYS A 399 22.42 10.49 9.29
N GLU A 400 22.97 10.52 8.09
CA GLU A 400 24.38 10.85 7.85
C GLU A 400 24.72 12.29 8.27
N SER A 401 23.85 13.24 7.97
CA SER A 401 24.04 14.64 8.37
C SER A 401 24.00 14.82 9.90
N VAL A 402 23.10 14.13 10.59
CA VAL A 402 23.05 14.10 12.07
C VAL A 402 24.36 13.58 12.65
N GLN A 403 24.89 12.49 12.12
CA GLN A 403 26.14 11.89 12.57
C GLN A 403 27.37 12.76 12.27
N SER A 404 27.31 13.56 11.20
CA SER A 404 28.36 14.52 10.83
C SER A 404 28.35 15.76 11.74
N LEU A 405 27.16 16.24 12.15
CA LEU A 405 27.00 17.50 12.89
C LEU A 405 27.11 17.36 14.42
N ALA A 406 27.02 16.14 14.95
CA ALA A 406 27.03 15.92 16.39
C ALA A 406 27.91 14.73 16.77
N THR A 407 28.59 14.86 17.92
CA THR A 407 29.35 13.74 18.49
C THR A 407 28.41 12.61 18.94
N MET A 408 28.89 11.37 18.89
CA MET A 408 28.11 10.21 19.35
C MET A 408 27.67 10.33 20.81
N ASN A 409 28.47 10.98 21.68
CA ASN A 409 28.07 11.23 23.07
C ASN A 409 26.85 12.17 23.17
N ARG A 410 26.79 13.23 22.34
CA ARG A 410 25.63 14.14 22.28
C ARG A 410 24.40 13.40 21.75
N ILE A 411 24.55 12.63 20.67
CA ILE A 411 23.48 11.82 20.08
C ILE A 411 22.92 10.84 21.10
N LYS A 412 23.79 10.14 21.82
CA LYS A 412 23.41 9.18 22.87
C LYS A 412 22.63 9.87 24.00
N ALA A 413 23.10 11.01 24.50
CA ALA A 413 22.42 11.76 25.56
C ALA A 413 21.02 12.22 25.12
N LEU A 414 20.87 12.77 23.90
CA LEU A 414 19.56 13.15 23.34
C LEU A 414 18.63 11.94 23.21
N ARG A 415 19.15 10.80 22.72
CA ARG A 415 18.39 9.57 22.59
C ARG A 415 17.87 9.08 23.93
N GLU A 416 18.71 9.00 24.94
CA GLU A 416 18.36 8.47 26.26
C GLU A 416 17.26 9.31 26.91
N ASP A 417 17.38 10.64 26.90
CA ASP A 417 16.38 11.56 27.46
C ASP A 417 15.02 11.42 26.78
N ARG A 418 14.99 11.44 25.43
CA ARG A 418 13.77 11.34 24.63
C ARG A 418 13.11 9.96 24.70
N MET A 419 13.94 8.89 24.73
CA MET A 419 13.45 7.51 24.86
C MET A 419 12.77 7.32 26.20
N GLN A 420 13.38 7.77 27.29
CA GLN A 420 12.80 7.67 28.63
C GLN A 420 11.43 8.40 28.70
N ALA A 421 11.37 9.61 28.16
CA ALA A 421 10.10 10.36 28.09
C ALA A 421 9.02 9.64 27.26
N SER A 422 9.40 8.98 26.16
CA SER A 422 8.48 8.19 25.33
C SER A 422 7.96 6.96 26.06
N ILE A 423 8.83 6.20 26.72
CA ILE A 423 8.47 5.02 27.51
C ILE A 423 7.46 5.39 28.61
N GLU A 424 7.68 6.47 29.33
CA GLU A 424 6.76 6.94 30.39
C GLU A 424 5.37 7.32 29.86
N ILE A 425 5.31 8.01 28.70
CA ILE A 425 4.05 8.38 28.07
C ILE A 425 3.31 7.12 27.60
N ASN A 426 4.03 6.18 26.98
CA ASN A 426 3.45 4.94 26.48
C ASN A 426 2.98 4.04 27.62
N ALA A 427 3.74 3.90 28.71
CA ALA A 427 3.31 3.12 29.87
C ALA A 427 2.00 3.63 30.49
N LYS A 428 1.84 4.95 30.60
CA LYS A 428 0.58 5.56 31.07
C LYS A 428 -0.59 5.29 30.13
N PHE A 429 -0.34 5.27 28.83
CA PHE A 429 -1.36 4.94 27.82
C PHE A 429 -1.77 3.47 27.92
N GLU A 430 -0.80 2.55 27.93
CA GLU A 430 -1.06 1.10 28.05
C GLU A 430 -1.85 0.77 29.32
N ALA A 431 -1.45 1.33 30.46
CA ALA A 431 -2.18 1.12 31.72
C ALA A 431 -3.66 1.59 31.65
N ARG A 432 -3.92 2.73 31.00
CA ARG A 432 -5.30 3.22 30.79
C ARG A 432 -6.07 2.35 29.81
N LYS A 433 -5.43 1.91 28.73
CA LYS A 433 -6.01 1.02 27.73
C LYS A 433 -6.44 -0.30 28.37
N GLU A 434 -5.54 -0.94 29.12
CA GLU A 434 -5.83 -2.17 29.87
C GLU A 434 -6.94 -1.98 30.90
N GLN A 435 -6.93 -0.87 31.63
CA GLN A 435 -7.98 -0.59 32.62
C GLN A 435 -9.36 -0.47 31.98
N ARG A 436 -9.46 0.19 30.82
CA ARG A 436 -10.73 0.31 30.08
C ARG A 436 -11.21 -1.05 29.56
N ALA A 437 -10.28 -1.86 29.05
CA ALA A 437 -10.61 -3.16 28.49
C ALA A 437 -11.14 -4.16 29.54
N LYS A 438 -10.75 -4.03 30.82
CA LYS A 438 -11.18 -4.96 31.90
C LYS A 438 -12.68 -5.07 32.03
N GLU A 439 -13.43 -3.99 31.86
CA GLU A 439 -14.89 -3.97 32.05
C GLU A 439 -15.62 -4.81 30.99
N THR A 440 -15.07 -4.88 29.77
CA THR A 440 -15.70 -5.56 28.62
C THR A 440 -14.88 -6.73 28.09
N TRP A 441 -13.86 -7.17 28.84
CA TRP A 441 -12.92 -8.20 28.38
C TRP A 441 -13.56 -9.55 28.03
N ASN A 442 -14.58 -9.93 28.82
CA ASN A 442 -15.32 -11.19 28.63
C ASN A 442 -16.77 -10.94 28.21
N SER A 443 -17.05 -9.82 27.57
CA SER A 443 -18.39 -9.51 27.11
C SER A 443 -18.82 -10.38 25.92
N SER A 444 -20.12 -10.55 25.78
CA SER A 444 -20.80 -11.12 24.62
C SER A 444 -21.95 -10.16 24.25
N PRO A 445 -21.97 -9.60 23.04
CA PRO A 445 -20.93 -9.66 21.98
C PRO A 445 -19.55 -9.16 22.43
N LEU A 446 -18.49 -9.51 21.68
CA LEU A 446 -17.10 -9.17 22.03
C LEU A 446 -16.83 -7.66 21.97
N SER A 447 -15.94 -7.20 22.85
CA SER A 447 -15.32 -5.88 22.67
C SER A 447 -14.26 -5.90 21.56
N TRP A 448 -14.00 -4.75 20.93
CA TRP A 448 -12.92 -4.60 19.95
C TRP A 448 -11.55 -4.96 20.53
N GLU A 449 -11.33 -4.60 21.80
CA GLU A 449 -10.09 -4.84 22.53
C GLU A 449 -9.81 -6.35 22.64
N ARG A 450 -10.78 -7.13 23.10
CA ARG A 450 -10.63 -8.58 23.24
C ARG A 450 -10.56 -9.29 21.89
N ALA A 451 -11.42 -8.92 20.95
CA ALA A 451 -11.42 -9.50 19.63
C ALA A 451 -10.06 -9.30 18.93
N SER A 452 -9.52 -8.09 18.96
CA SER A 452 -8.23 -7.77 18.34
C SER A 452 -7.06 -8.49 19.01
N TYR A 453 -7.09 -8.63 20.33
CA TYR A 453 -6.10 -9.40 21.07
C TYR A 453 -6.10 -10.88 20.66
N GLU A 454 -7.27 -11.50 20.53
CA GLU A 454 -7.37 -12.90 20.12
C GLU A 454 -6.99 -13.10 18.65
N ILE A 455 -7.39 -12.19 17.76
CA ILE A 455 -6.98 -12.22 16.34
C ILE A 455 -5.44 -12.15 16.24
N ASP A 456 -4.80 -11.21 16.95
CA ASP A 456 -3.35 -11.06 16.92
C ASP A 456 -2.61 -12.34 17.32
N ARG A 457 -3.08 -13.01 18.38
CA ARG A 457 -2.42 -14.20 18.93
C ARG A 457 -2.63 -15.46 18.11
N ASN A 458 -3.65 -15.50 17.28
CA ASN A 458 -4.02 -16.69 16.51
C ASN A 458 -3.67 -16.58 15.03
N LEU A 459 -3.30 -15.39 14.53
CA LEU A 459 -2.71 -15.23 13.19
C LEU A 459 -1.19 -15.55 13.22
N ASP A 460 -0.65 -15.95 12.09
CA ASP A 460 0.78 -16.18 11.91
C ASP A 460 1.57 -14.87 12.09
N ASP A 461 2.80 -14.95 12.61
CA ASP A 461 3.61 -13.76 12.95
C ASP A 461 3.90 -12.86 11.76
N HIS A 462 3.94 -13.43 10.54
CA HIS A 462 4.16 -12.69 9.30
C HIS A 462 2.91 -12.66 8.40
N ALA A 463 1.72 -12.81 8.95
CA ALA A 463 0.48 -12.70 8.19
C ALA A 463 0.34 -11.32 7.52
N ILE A 464 -0.35 -11.27 6.38
CA ILE A 464 -0.82 -10.01 5.82
C ILE A 464 -2.23 -9.77 6.38
N VAL A 465 -2.41 -8.63 7.02
CA VAL A 465 -3.70 -8.17 7.55
C VAL A 465 -4.25 -7.11 6.62
N VAL A 466 -5.23 -7.48 5.80
CA VAL A 466 -5.95 -6.53 4.95
C VAL A 466 -7.11 -5.97 5.76
N ALA A 467 -7.17 -4.66 5.93
CA ALA A 467 -8.18 -4.04 6.79
C ALA A 467 -9.00 -2.99 6.05
N GLU A 468 -10.32 -3.15 6.10
CA GLU A 468 -11.29 -2.13 5.71
C GLU A 468 -12.17 -1.81 6.91
N LEU A 469 -11.61 -0.98 7.80
CA LEU A 469 -12.21 -0.57 9.06
C LEU A 469 -12.04 0.93 9.26
N ASP A 470 -13.12 1.58 9.71
CA ASP A 470 -13.11 3.02 10.02
C ASP A 470 -12.57 3.33 11.43
N THR A 471 -12.13 2.33 12.17
CA THR A 471 -11.57 2.48 13.52
C THR A 471 -10.13 1.99 13.59
N ARG A 472 -9.30 2.71 14.36
CA ARG A 472 -7.91 2.30 14.67
C ARG A 472 -7.79 1.48 15.95
N LYS A 473 -8.87 1.27 16.69
CA LYS A 473 -8.89 0.51 17.95
C LYS A 473 -8.27 -0.89 17.82
N PRO A 474 -8.57 -1.69 16.78
CA PRO A 474 -7.96 -3.00 16.62
C PRO A 474 -6.43 -2.94 16.58
N PHE A 475 -5.87 -1.95 15.89
CA PHE A 475 -4.43 -1.85 15.66
C PHE A 475 -3.63 -1.49 16.91
N GLU A 476 -4.28 -0.96 17.96
CA GLU A 476 -3.63 -0.72 19.27
C GLU A 476 -3.34 -2.03 20.01
N TRP A 477 -4.07 -3.11 19.71
CA TRP A 477 -3.95 -4.41 20.37
C TRP A 477 -3.16 -5.44 19.57
N MET A 478 -2.96 -5.20 18.28
CA MET A 478 -2.23 -6.09 17.38
C MET A 478 -0.75 -5.73 17.29
N ASN A 479 0.09 -6.74 17.05
CA ASN A 479 1.52 -6.55 16.74
C ASN A 479 1.67 -6.42 15.22
N LEU A 480 1.59 -5.19 14.73
CA LEU A 480 1.62 -4.85 13.31
C LEU A 480 2.89 -4.08 12.96
N GLY A 481 3.45 -4.35 11.80
CA GLY A 481 4.63 -3.67 11.28
C GLY A 481 5.19 -4.34 10.03
N PRO A 482 6.20 -3.75 9.39
CA PRO A 482 6.78 -4.29 8.15
C PRO A 482 7.42 -5.68 8.29
N GLU A 483 8.02 -5.98 9.45
CA GLU A 483 8.69 -7.26 9.74
C GLU A 483 7.83 -8.21 10.60
N GLU A 484 6.66 -7.76 11.04
CA GLU A 484 5.67 -8.47 11.83
C GLU A 484 4.47 -8.86 10.95
N LYS A 485 3.27 -8.90 11.52
CA LYS A 485 2.03 -8.93 10.75
C LYS A 485 1.90 -7.64 9.96
N TRP A 486 1.93 -7.74 8.65
CA TRP A 486 1.94 -6.56 7.80
C TRP A 486 0.55 -6.03 7.53
N LEU A 487 0.26 -4.84 8.02
CA LEU A 487 -1.00 -4.15 7.75
C LEU A 487 -0.99 -3.59 6.32
N VAL A 488 -1.99 -3.98 5.55
CA VAL A 488 -2.33 -3.40 4.25
C VAL A 488 -3.81 -3.01 4.31
N GLY A 489 -4.12 -1.73 4.18
CA GLY A 489 -5.51 -1.29 4.22
C GLY A 489 -5.74 0.02 4.94
N GLY A 490 -7.01 0.35 5.11
CA GLY A 490 -7.42 1.69 5.46
C GLY A 490 -7.06 2.64 4.33
N THR A 491 -7.50 2.30 3.11
CA THR A 491 -7.24 3.10 1.89
C THR A 491 -7.46 4.58 2.18
N THR A 492 -6.60 5.43 1.66
CA THR A 492 -6.72 6.88 1.89
C THR A 492 -7.91 7.51 1.16
N GLY A 493 -8.55 6.76 0.26
CA GLY A 493 -9.79 7.12 -0.42
C GLY A 493 -11.05 6.90 0.43
N PHE A 494 -11.03 5.95 1.36
CA PHE A 494 -12.18 5.58 2.21
C PHE A 494 -13.46 5.20 1.44
N ALA A 495 -13.38 4.86 0.16
CA ALA A 495 -14.52 4.31 -0.56
C ALA A 495 -14.71 2.84 -0.15
N LEU A 496 -15.90 2.52 0.38
CA LEU A 496 -16.25 1.17 0.84
C LEU A 496 -16.31 0.17 -0.33
N GLY A 497 -16.19 -1.10 -0.02
CA GLY A 497 -16.29 -2.17 -1.01
C GLY A 497 -14.94 -2.66 -1.55
N TRP A 498 -13.89 -2.64 -0.72
CA TRP A 498 -12.51 -2.89 -1.15
C TRP A 498 -11.85 -4.14 -0.51
N GLY A 499 -12.06 -4.36 0.78
CA GLY A 499 -11.19 -5.22 1.61
C GLY A 499 -11.14 -6.68 1.19
N ILE A 500 -12.29 -7.31 0.88
CA ILE A 500 -12.31 -8.73 0.49
C ILE A 500 -11.57 -8.91 -0.84
N GLY A 501 -11.93 -8.13 -1.87
CA GLY A 501 -11.24 -8.21 -3.16
C GLY A 501 -9.73 -7.97 -3.03
N ALA A 502 -9.32 -6.96 -2.27
CA ALA A 502 -7.91 -6.67 -2.02
C ALA A 502 -7.19 -7.82 -1.29
N SER A 503 -7.86 -8.50 -0.35
CA SER A 503 -7.28 -9.67 0.32
C SER A 503 -7.04 -10.84 -0.64
N LEU A 504 -7.92 -11.04 -1.63
CA LEU A 504 -7.70 -12.02 -2.69
C LEU A 504 -6.48 -11.66 -3.54
N GLY A 505 -6.37 -10.38 -3.94
CA GLY A 505 -5.18 -9.88 -4.65
C GLY A 505 -3.89 -10.03 -3.85
N ALA A 506 -3.92 -9.72 -2.56
CA ALA A 506 -2.80 -9.90 -1.64
C ALA A 506 -2.38 -11.37 -1.51
N LYS A 507 -3.35 -12.31 -1.48
CA LYS A 507 -3.07 -13.74 -1.40
C LYS A 507 -2.51 -14.29 -2.71
N ILE A 508 -2.95 -13.79 -3.85
CA ILE A 508 -2.36 -14.12 -5.16
C ILE A 508 -0.91 -13.61 -5.24
N ALA A 509 -0.64 -12.42 -4.69
CA ALA A 509 0.69 -11.83 -4.63
C ALA A 509 1.67 -12.61 -3.75
N GLU A 510 1.19 -13.11 -2.61
CA GLU A 510 1.98 -13.83 -1.59
C GLU A 510 1.32 -15.17 -1.23
N PRO A 511 1.38 -16.16 -2.13
CA PRO A 511 0.64 -17.42 -1.98
C PRO A 511 1.07 -18.23 -0.75
N ASN A 512 2.27 -18.03 -0.24
CA ASN A 512 2.82 -18.75 0.91
C ASN A 512 2.57 -18.06 2.26
N ARG A 513 2.10 -16.80 2.26
CA ARG A 513 1.78 -16.07 3.49
C ARG A 513 0.30 -16.24 3.84
N GLN A 514 0.02 -16.31 5.14
CA GLN A 514 -1.37 -16.21 5.61
C GLN A 514 -1.90 -14.80 5.32
N VAL A 515 -3.13 -14.72 4.81
CA VAL A 515 -3.84 -13.46 4.59
C VAL A 515 -5.14 -13.47 5.38
N ALA A 516 -5.34 -12.46 6.21
CA ALA A 516 -6.58 -12.23 6.95
C ALA A 516 -7.19 -10.88 6.55
N CYS A 517 -8.47 -10.89 6.18
CA CYS A 517 -9.25 -9.70 5.89
C CYS A 517 -10.09 -9.32 7.11
N LEU A 518 -9.88 -8.12 7.64
CA LEU A 518 -10.76 -7.51 8.64
C LEU A 518 -11.68 -6.52 7.92
N VAL A 519 -12.95 -6.84 7.80
CA VAL A 519 -13.93 -6.03 7.07
C VAL A 519 -15.15 -5.74 7.95
N GLY A 520 -15.59 -4.48 7.98
CA GLY A 520 -16.84 -4.14 8.67
C GLY A 520 -18.05 -4.76 7.96
N ASP A 521 -19.11 -5.07 8.72
CA ASP A 521 -20.39 -5.60 8.20
C ASP A 521 -20.96 -4.71 7.09
N GLY A 522 -21.02 -3.40 7.32
CA GLY A 522 -21.48 -2.43 6.33
C GLY A 522 -20.56 -2.35 5.10
N ALA A 523 -19.25 -2.48 5.29
CA ALA A 523 -18.30 -2.52 4.18
C ALA A 523 -18.46 -3.81 3.35
N MET A 524 -18.69 -4.96 3.99
CA MET A 524 -18.96 -6.21 3.28
C MET A 524 -20.24 -6.13 2.45
N LEU A 525 -21.28 -5.50 2.96
CA LEU A 525 -22.55 -5.30 2.23
C LEU A 525 -22.44 -4.27 1.10
N PHE A 526 -21.36 -3.51 1.05
CA PHE A 526 -21.13 -2.50 0.02
C PHE A 526 -20.42 -3.10 -1.20
N GLY A 527 -21.08 -4.06 -1.88
CA GLY A 527 -20.60 -4.63 -3.14
C GLY A 527 -19.35 -5.51 -3.01
N GLN A 528 -19.22 -6.28 -1.93
CA GLN A 528 -18.08 -7.21 -1.76
C GLN A 528 -18.51 -8.68 -1.73
N ILE A 529 -19.79 -8.97 -1.64
CA ILE A 529 -20.32 -10.34 -1.60
C ILE A 529 -19.87 -11.14 -2.82
N GLU A 530 -19.78 -10.49 -3.97
CA GLU A 530 -19.35 -11.06 -5.23
C GLU A 530 -17.90 -11.57 -5.19
N SER A 531 -17.05 -11.00 -4.33
CA SER A 531 -15.67 -11.47 -4.13
C SER A 531 -15.61 -12.88 -3.55
N LEU A 532 -16.64 -13.31 -2.81
CA LEU A 532 -16.74 -14.68 -2.29
C LEU A 532 -16.77 -15.70 -3.43
N TRP A 533 -17.44 -15.38 -4.56
CA TRP A 533 -17.42 -16.22 -5.74
C TRP A 533 -16.00 -16.41 -6.29
N SER A 534 -15.22 -15.32 -6.41
CA SER A 534 -13.84 -15.41 -6.90
C SER A 534 -12.94 -16.17 -5.94
N ALA A 535 -13.13 -15.96 -4.62
CA ALA A 535 -12.39 -16.69 -3.58
C ALA A 535 -12.60 -18.21 -3.69
N SER A 536 -13.85 -18.63 -3.86
CA SER A 536 -14.22 -20.04 -4.00
C SER A 536 -13.76 -20.62 -5.36
N ARG A 537 -14.00 -19.88 -6.46
CA ARG A 537 -13.66 -20.35 -7.82
C ARG A 537 -12.18 -20.67 -8.02
N TYR A 538 -11.32 -19.89 -7.41
CA TYR A 538 -9.86 -20.00 -7.60
C TYR A 538 -9.15 -20.61 -6.40
N ASP A 539 -9.91 -21.14 -5.43
CA ASP A 539 -9.36 -21.71 -4.20
C ASP A 539 -8.34 -20.75 -3.53
N ILE A 540 -8.74 -19.48 -3.35
CA ILE A 540 -7.87 -18.46 -2.75
C ILE A 540 -8.04 -18.51 -1.22
N PRO A 541 -7.08 -19.09 -0.48
CA PRO A 541 -7.24 -19.37 0.94
C PRO A 541 -6.99 -18.12 1.80
N VAL A 542 -8.04 -17.32 2.00
CA VAL A 542 -8.07 -16.14 2.86
C VAL A 542 -8.97 -16.38 4.08
N ILE A 543 -8.60 -15.81 5.23
CA ILE A 543 -9.45 -15.75 6.42
C ILE A 543 -10.23 -14.43 6.34
N ILE A 544 -11.55 -14.50 6.13
CA ILE A 544 -12.43 -13.32 6.08
C ILE A 544 -13.09 -13.16 7.43
N ILE A 545 -12.81 -12.08 8.14
CA ILE A 545 -13.37 -11.75 9.45
C ILE A 545 -14.29 -10.55 9.29
N VAL A 546 -15.60 -10.81 9.30
CA VAL A 546 -16.63 -9.77 9.25
C VAL A 546 -16.81 -9.22 10.66
N CYS A 547 -16.36 -8.01 10.89
CA CYS A 547 -16.49 -7.27 12.15
C CYS A 547 -17.91 -6.72 12.27
N ASN A 548 -18.81 -7.56 12.80
CA ASN A 548 -20.27 -7.37 12.76
C ASN A 548 -20.79 -6.75 14.06
N ASN A 549 -21.03 -5.45 14.02
CA ASN A 549 -21.73 -4.72 15.09
C ASN A 549 -23.14 -4.24 14.69
N MET A 550 -23.63 -4.69 13.54
CA MET A 550 -24.91 -4.34 12.94
C MET A 550 -25.11 -2.82 12.77
N SER A 551 -24.02 -2.09 12.49
CA SER A 551 -24.10 -0.63 12.38
C SER A 551 -22.92 -0.02 11.62
N TYR A 552 -23.20 1.04 10.86
CA TYR A 552 -22.16 2.01 10.47
C TYR A 552 -21.75 2.87 11.69
N ASP A 553 -21.13 2.25 12.68
CA ASP A 553 -20.89 2.85 14.00
C ASP A 553 -20.05 4.12 13.96
N PHE A 554 -19.07 4.16 13.09
CA PHE A 554 -18.23 5.33 12.94
C PHE A 554 -19.03 6.52 12.39
N GLU A 555 -19.87 6.28 11.36
CA GLU A 555 -20.74 7.31 10.81
C GLU A 555 -21.82 7.72 11.79
N ARG A 556 -22.40 6.77 12.54
CA ARG A 556 -23.34 7.06 13.62
C ARG A 556 -22.75 8.04 14.64
N ASN A 557 -21.49 7.84 15.04
CA ASN A 557 -20.80 8.74 15.97
C ASN A 557 -20.65 10.15 15.40
N ARG A 558 -20.32 10.27 14.11
CA ARG A 558 -20.20 11.55 13.41
C ARG A 558 -21.53 12.28 13.32
N ILE A 559 -22.60 11.55 13.01
CA ILE A 559 -23.95 12.10 12.96
C ILE A 559 -24.37 12.64 14.32
N ILE A 560 -24.13 11.90 15.40
CA ILE A 560 -24.43 12.35 16.77
C ILE A 560 -23.68 13.64 17.10
N GLN A 561 -22.43 13.76 16.68
CA GLN A 561 -21.63 14.97 16.90
C GLN A 561 -22.08 16.16 16.04
N ALA A 562 -22.59 15.89 14.83
CA ALA A 562 -22.97 16.93 13.87
C ALA A 562 -24.45 17.35 14.00
N SER A 563 -25.32 16.51 14.54
CA SER A 563 -26.77 16.76 14.61
C SER A 563 -27.22 16.99 16.05
N PRO A 564 -27.79 18.16 16.36
CA PRO A 564 -28.37 18.42 17.67
C PRO A 564 -29.47 17.42 18.07
N LEU A 565 -30.29 16.98 17.11
CA LEU A 565 -31.37 16.01 17.36
C LEU A 565 -30.81 14.59 17.60
N ALA A 566 -29.79 14.18 16.85
CA ALA A 566 -29.16 12.88 17.06
C ALA A 566 -28.40 12.81 18.39
N ALA A 567 -27.93 13.93 18.92
CA ALA A 567 -27.29 14.02 20.22
C ALA A 567 -28.28 13.90 21.41
N MET A 568 -29.56 14.21 21.19
CA MET A 568 -30.61 14.11 22.23
C MET A 568 -30.97 12.66 22.46
N LYS A 569 -31.09 12.26 23.76
CA LYS A 569 -31.40 10.88 24.14
C LYS A 569 -32.75 10.41 23.59
N GLU A 570 -33.72 11.31 23.56
CA GLU A 570 -35.10 11.04 23.15
C GLU A 570 -35.25 10.72 21.67
N THR A 571 -34.36 11.24 20.83
CA THR A 571 -34.43 11.09 19.36
C THR A 571 -33.36 10.18 18.80
N ARG A 572 -32.37 9.77 19.61
CA ARG A 572 -31.20 8.98 19.19
C ARG A 572 -31.56 7.65 18.52
N ASP A 573 -32.53 6.93 19.10
CA ASP A 573 -32.97 5.64 18.57
C ASP A 573 -33.67 5.80 17.23
N MET A 574 -34.43 6.88 17.02
CA MET A 574 -35.04 7.21 15.73
C MET A 574 -33.96 7.44 14.66
N TRP A 575 -32.88 8.16 15.00
CA TRP A 575 -31.76 8.39 14.10
C TRP A 575 -31.02 7.09 13.74
N ARG A 576 -30.88 6.17 14.69
CA ARG A 576 -30.31 4.86 14.45
C ARG A 576 -31.06 4.12 13.34
N ASP A 577 -32.38 4.08 13.44
CA ASP A 577 -33.24 3.36 12.49
C ASP A 577 -33.32 4.04 11.11
N ILE A 578 -33.07 5.36 11.05
CA ILE A 578 -33.09 6.10 9.78
C ILE A 578 -31.86 5.80 8.90
N SER A 579 -30.65 5.71 9.47
CA SER A 579 -29.45 5.77 8.63
C SER A 579 -28.36 4.75 8.89
N CYS A 580 -28.10 4.35 10.14
CA CYS A 580 -26.85 3.66 10.46
C CYS A 580 -27.04 2.22 10.94
N TYR A 581 -28.24 1.81 11.29
CA TYR A 581 -28.50 0.48 11.80
C TYR A 581 -28.65 -0.54 10.67
N LEU A 582 -27.91 -1.65 10.75
CA LEU A 582 -27.87 -2.71 9.74
C LEU A 582 -28.49 -4.04 10.24
N GLY A 583 -29.07 -4.06 11.43
CA GLY A 583 -29.65 -5.28 12.02
C GLY A 583 -31.14 -5.51 11.71
N ASN A 584 -31.72 -4.77 10.76
CA ASN A 584 -33.10 -4.97 10.35
C ASN A 584 -33.28 -4.83 8.81
N PRO A 585 -33.30 -5.97 8.05
CA PRO A 585 -33.11 -7.35 8.56
C PRO A 585 -31.67 -7.64 8.98
N GLU A 586 -31.50 -8.56 9.90
CA GLU A 586 -30.18 -9.10 10.25
C GLU A 586 -29.66 -9.96 9.09
N VAL A 587 -28.39 -9.79 8.73
CA VAL A 587 -27.75 -10.50 7.62
C VAL A 587 -27.00 -11.73 8.13
N GLU A 588 -27.32 -12.89 7.58
CA GLU A 588 -26.65 -14.17 7.84
C GLU A 588 -25.37 -14.32 7.00
N PHE A 589 -24.28 -13.72 7.44
CA PHE A 589 -23.00 -13.74 6.68
C PHE A 589 -22.43 -15.15 6.47
N VAL A 590 -22.63 -16.05 7.43
CA VAL A 590 -22.26 -17.47 7.29
C VAL A 590 -23.10 -18.14 6.20
N GLY A 591 -24.39 -17.85 6.15
CA GLY A 591 -25.30 -18.34 5.09
C GLY A 591 -24.90 -17.83 3.71
N LEU A 592 -24.50 -16.56 3.61
CA LEU A 592 -23.98 -15.99 2.37
C LEU A 592 -22.68 -16.71 1.93
N ALA A 593 -21.74 -16.93 2.84
CA ALA A 593 -20.50 -17.67 2.53
C ALA A 593 -20.77 -19.09 2.05
N ASN A 594 -21.67 -19.81 2.73
CA ASN A 594 -22.08 -21.18 2.34
C ASN A 594 -22.70 -21.24 0.94
N SER A 595 -23.40 -20.17 0.52
CA SER A 595 -23.98 -20.07 -0.83
C SER A 595 -22.91 -20.03 -1.94
N PHE A 596 -21.67 -19.68 -1.59
CA PHE A 596 -20.50 -19.68 -2.48
C PHE A 596 -19.54 -20.86 -2.18
N ASP A 597 -19.99 -21.89 -1.48
CA ASP A 597 -19.16 -23.04 -1.08
C ASP A 597 -17.96 -22.63 -0.18
N ILE A 598 -18.14 -21.62 0.63
CA ILE A 598 -17.16 -21.15 1.63
C ILE A 598 -17.67 -21.52 3.02
N GLN A 599 -16.89 -22.31 3.77
CA GLN A 599 -17.20 -22.61 5.14
C GLN A 599 -17.12 -21.35 6.00
N GLY A 600 -18.03 -21.24 6.97
CA GLY A 600 -18.02 -20.12 7.90
C GLY A 600 -18.56 -20.50 9.26
N LYS A 601 -18.22 -19.67 10.25
CA LYS A 601 -18.77 -19.74 11.61
C LYS A 601 -18.99 -18.35 12.22
N GLN A 602 -19.99 -18.26 13.09
CA GLN A 602 -20.21 -17.09 13.92
C GLN A 602 -19.46 -17.23 15.26
N ALA A 603 -18.95 -16.13 15.77
CA ALA A 603 -18.32 -16.04 17.09
C ALA A 603 -18.92 -14.89 17.89
N ASN A 604 -19.49 -15.20 19.07
CA ASN A 604 -20.11 -14.26 19.98
C ASN A 604 -19.32 -14.10 21.30
N THR A 605 -18.42 -15.06 21.58
CA THR A 605 -17.59 -15.08 22.79
C THR A 605 -16.10 -15.23 22.41
N PRO A 606 -15.17 -14.87 23.29
CA PRO A 606 -13.74 -15.06 23.05
C PRO A 606 -13.36 -16.51 22.73
N GLU A 607 -13.98 -17.48 23.41
CA GLU A 607 -13.71 -18.91 23.24
C GLU A 607 -14.17 -19.39 21.85
N GLU A 608 -15.34 -18.94 21.40
CA GLU A 608 -15.85 -19.22 20.05
C GLU A 608 -14.93 -18.58 18.99
N LEU A 609 -14.45 -17.35 19.21
CA LEU A 609 -13.53 -16.69 18.29
C LEU A 609 -12.21 -17.48 18.15
N ILE A 610 -11.63 -17.93 19.27
CA ILE A 610 -10.41 -18.75 19.23
C ILE A 610 -10.63 -20.03 18.43
N GLN A 611 -11.75 -20.73 18.65
CA GLN A 611 -12.09 -21.94 17.89
C GLN A 611 -12.30 -21.64 16.40
N CYS A 612 -12.95 -20.53 16.06
CA CYS A 612 -13.15 -20.11 14.68
C CYS A 612 -11.81 -19.79 13.99
N LEU A 613 -10.89 -19.10 14.66
CA LEU A 613 -9.57 -18.76 14.12
C LEU A 613 -8.70 -20.01 13.89
N GLN A 614 -8.75 -20.99 14.82
CA GLN A 614 -8.06 -22.26 14.64
C GLN A 614 -8.62 -23.03 13.44
N GLN A 615 -9.94 -23.16 13.33
CA GLN A 615 -10.58 -23.80 12.20
C GLN A 615 -10.28 -23.06 10.87
N ALA A 616 -10.32 -21.73 10.87
CA ALA A 616 -9.98 -20.94 9.69
C ALA A 616 -8.54 -21.20 9.23
N LYS A 617 -7.60 -21.32 10.17
CA LYS A 617 -6.23 -21.69 9.87
C LYS A 617 -6.12 -23.06 9.21
N ASP A 618 -6.79 -24.08 9.77
CA ASP A 618 -6.80 -25.44 9.22
C ASP A 618 -7.40 -25.47 7.81
N VAL A 619 -8.50 -24.76 7.58
CA VAL A 619 -9.18 -24.71 6.26
C VAL A 619 -8.31 -23.97 5.24
N THR A 620 -7.68 -22.86 5.62
CA THR A 620 -6.86 -22.07 4.68
C THR A 620 -5.53 -22.74 4.36
N VAL A 621 -4.93 -23.50 5.29
CA VAL A 621 -3.76 -24.35 5.00
C VAL A 621 -4.11 -25.44 3.98
N ASN A 622 -5.35 -25.94 3.97
CA ASN A 622 -5.86 -26.89 2.97
C ASN A 622 -6.33 -26.22 1.66
N GLY A 623 -6.00 -24.97 1.45
CA GLY A 623 -6.22 -24.26 0.19
C GLY A 623 -7.63 -23.67 -0.01
N ARG A 624 -8.46 -23.59 1.04
CA ARG A 624 -9.84 -23.07 0.92
C ARG A 624 -10.03 -21.79 1.75
N PRO A 625 -10.85 -20.82 1.31
CA PRO A 625 -11.22 -19.66 2.12
C PRO A 625 -12.12 -20.04 3.29
N PHE A 626 -12.12 -19.21 4.35
CA PHE A 626 -12.99 -19.37 5.52
C PHE A 626 -13.53 -18.01 5.99
N LEU A 627 -14.81 -17.95 6.36
CA LEU A 627 -15.45 -16.73 6.87
C LEU A 627 -15.79 -16.86 8.37
N ILE A 628 -15.45 -15.82 9.12
CA ILE A 628 -15.86 -15.65 10.52
C ILE A 628 -16.81 -14.47 10.63
N ASP A 629 -18.07 -14.68 11.03
CA ASP A 629 -18.99 -13.63 11.46
C ASP A 629 -18.70 -13.29 12.92
N LEU A 630 -17.87 -12.27 13.12
CA LEU A 630 -17.42 -11.83 14.45
C LEU A 630 -18.40 -10.81 15.03
N ARG A 631 -19.16 -11.22 16.02
CA ARG A 631 -20.13 -10.36 16.71
C ARG A 631 -19.44 -9.41 17.67
N LEU A 632 -19.55 -8.13 17.39
CA LEU A 632 -18.92 -7.06 18.16
C LEU A 632 -19.96 -6.16 18.84
N MET A 633 -19.56 -5.65 19.98
CA MET A 633 -20.29 -4.56 20.63
C MET A 633 -20.26 -3.33 19.74
N GLN A 634 -21.35 -2.60 19.71
CA GLN A 634 -21.38 -1.24 19.17
C GLN A 634 -20.44 -0.34 19.99
N LEU A 635 -19.85 0.66 19.36
CA LEU A 635 -18.99 1.62 20.05
C LEU A 635 -19.76 2.33 21.17
N ASP A 636 -19.13 2.41 22.34
CA ASP A 636 -19.69 3.18 23.45
C ASP A 636 -19.63 4.68 23.14
N LEU A 637 -20.79 5.31 23.10
CA LEU A 637 -20.95 6.73 22.82
C LEU A 637 -20.81 7.63 24.05
N ARG A 638 -20.64 7.05 25.25
CA ARG A 638 -20.44 7.83 26.48
C ARG A 638 -19.19 8.70 26.38
N GLY A 639 -19.36 9.98 26.60
CA GLY A 639 -18.29 10.97 26.51
C GLY A 639 -18.01 11.54 25.11
N LEU A 640 -18.63 11.02 24.05
CA LEU A 640 -18.55 11.64 22.72
C LEU A 640 -19.37 12.94 22.64
N GLU A 641 -20.40 13.04 23.43
CA GLU A 641 -21.28 14.23 23.56
C GLU A 641 -20.51 15.48 23.99
N THR A 642 -19.37 15.31 24.65
CA THR A 642 -18.51 16.39 25.13
C THR A 642 -17.31 16.65 24.20
N GLN A 643 -17.13 15.86 23.14
CA GLN A 643 -16.03 16.07 22.21
C GLN A 643 -16.32 17.28 21.31
N GLN A 644 -15.27 17.99 21.01
CA GLN A 644 -15.34 19.17 20.16
C GLN A 644 -15.94 18.78 18.80
N THR A 645 -17.05 19.38 18.45
CA THR A 645 -17.69 19.22 17.15
C THR A 645 -16.78 19.70 16.01
N TRP A 646 -17.06 19.21 14.82
CA TRP A 646 -16.38 19.61 13.61
C TRP A 646 -16.43 21.14 13.38
N HIS A 647 -15.26 21.73 13.13
CA HIS A 647 -15.12 23.14 12.81
C HIS A 647 -14.54 23.29 11.40
N PRO A 648 -15.37 23.37 10.36
CA PRO A 648 -14.93 23.43 8.96
C PRO A 648 -14.07 24.66 8.65
N ASP A 649 -14.23 25.74 9.42
CA ASP A 649 -13.56 27.01 9.18
C ASP A 649 -12.15 27.11 9.81
N ILE A 650 -11.73 26.07 10.53
CA ILE A 650 -10.43 26.09 11.20
C ILE A 650 -9.42 25.30 10.39
N SER A 651 -8.68 25.98 9.55
CA SER A 651 -7.47 25.46 8.92
C SER A 651 -6.37 25.19 9.97
N ILE A 652 -5.57 24.14 9.78
CA ILE A 652 -4.35 23.91 10.58
C ILE A 652 -3.43 25.14 10.52
N ALA A 653 -3.34 25.79 9.37
CA ALA A 653 -2.56 26.99 9.14
C ALA A 653 -3.06 28.20 9.97
N ALA A 654 -4.36 28.34 10.18
CA ALA A 654 -4.93 29.46 10.93
C ALA A 654 -4.44 29.53 12.38
N LYS A 655 -4.07 28.38 12.97
CA LYS A 655 -3.53 28.33 14.35
C LYS A 655 -2.09 28.85 14.48
N ARG A 656 -1.38 29.03 13.38
CA ARG A 656 -0.05 29.66 13.35
C ARG A 656 -0.11 31.18 13.16
N THR A 657 -1.29 31.73 12.91
CA THR A 657 -1.46 33.16 12.70
C THR A 657 -1.29 33.92 14.05
N LYS A 658 -0.42 34.90 14.12
CA LYS A 658 -0.38 35.80 15.26
C LYS A 658 -1.72 36.53 15.34
N LYS A 659 -2.35 36.54 16.52
CA LYS A 659 -3.42 37.52 16.77
C LYS A 659 -2.78 38.93 16.63
N VAL A 660 -3.26 39.69 15.69
CA VAL A 660 -2.90 41.10 15.52
C VAL A 660 -3.59 41.91 16.61
#